data_e34199d5dc57732eede8c96f99df4418
#
_entry.id   e34199d5dc57732eede8c96f99df4418
#
_cell.length_a   1.000
_cell.length_b   1.000
_cell.length_c   1.000
_cell.angle_alpha   90.00
_cell.angle_beta   90.00
_cell.angle_gamma   90.00
#
_symmetry.space_group_name_H-M   'P 1'
#
loop_
_entity.id
_entity.type
_entity.pdbx_description
1 polymer ?
#
loop_
_entity_poly.entity_id
_entity_poly.type
_entity_poly.pdbx_seq_one_letter_code
_entity_poly.pdbx_strand_id
1 'polypeptide(L)'
;MLIVALATVRTRWAAFAGTFAALALGVSVIAMMTLVLAAASGGNVHQRPERFAAVPSVIQADPNLQVRDRYGSADSVPLLAQPDVPASVIARLPGAIPDRSFYAQVQGVSAAQPALGHGWSSAAFAPYVLTSGHAPSSDNEIVVAGSATVGSRVPVVTAGGSRTYTIAGTVHPRTGEQPIFFTDVEAARLSPGVDALVTYDAATADRAAALPGVHLQVLTGADRHEADPGAVQDTTELTGLTTFLGVAALISAFVAVTVTATAFGLSVAQRRRDLALLRTIGATPKQVMRMVCADAALVGAGGSAAGCLLGLAGAPQLASWIVRQGLAPSWFRVHFTTGSVLALVVAFLAGVAVAVLSVLVAAVRAGTIRPTDALREAAVEPKRIGPFRLLGGLVALFCGVAALAAVALIFPSAATDQKTEAEIVILLIVGTALLSPFLLRLLTRPFGRGTAGMLLRASILTGARRAAAAIVPVLITAGLAASILGASDTANAAASAGEHQQAAGADFVVLPAGTPGLTAALVDRIHSISGVEATAVTDTNMLVFQPPITSLHLEAPIPIPFSAIGIDHLSAALNLKVTAGSLTGLDDQTIAVDSSWDKHVGDTMRLWQPDGTPVSLKVIAVVASSGLSGPSLIVDLHNAGAPMPARVYAKTDSGASAAALLAAVRSQHARVVPISGWSAAVSDQQAKQNQVGLELLLGIAIAYSAIGIASTFLMSTGGRRSELALLHMTGAIRRQIVWIVAAESLVLTLIGIVLSAVVSGLVLGALYVALTGEIGSVSIILPW
;
A
#
# COMPACT_ATOMS: atom_id res chain seq x y z
N MET A 1 -31.93 6.63 -32.23
CA MET A 1 -30.54 6.19 -32.10
C MET A 1 -30.42 4.98 -31.18
N LEU A 2 -30.99 4.99 -29.97
CA LEU A 2 -30.93 3.84 -29.05
C LEU A 2 -31.53 2.55 -29.63
N ILE A 3 -32.66 2.61 -30.33
CA ILE A 3 -33.30 1.48 -30.98
C ILE A 3 -32.40 0.87 -32.05
N VAL A 4 -31.70 1.70 -32.83
CA VAL A 4 -30.75 1.26 -33.87
C VAL A 4 -29.54 0.60 -33.20
N ALA A 5 -29.02 1.19 -32.12
CA ALA A 5 -27.90 0.64 -31.35
C ALA A 5 -28.27 -0.73 -30.76
N LEU A 6 -29.48 -0.85 -30.16
CA LEU A 6 -29.98 -2.12 -29.62
C LEU A 6 -30.09 -3.22 -30.71
N ALA A 7 -30.66 -2.88 -31.86
CA ALA A 7 -30.74 -3.79 -33.00
C ALA A 7 -29.35 -4.22 -33.48
N THR A 8 -28.40 -3.29 -33.53
CA THR A 8 -27.00 -3.58 -33.94
C THR A 8 -26.30 -4.51 -32.96
N VAL A 9 -26.41 -4.26 -31.66
CA VAL A 9 -25.80 -5.11 -30.61
C VAL A 9 -26.43 -6.50 -30.64
N ARG A 10 -27.75 -6.60 -30.79
CA ARG A 10 -28.46 -7.88 -30.85
C ARG A 10 -28.08 -8.73 -32.08
N THR A 11 -27.95 -8.10 -33.25
CA THR A 11 -27.61 -8.80 -34.50
C THR A 11 -26.13 -9.18 -34.60
N ARG A 12 -25.25 -8.46 -33.91
CA ARG A 12 -23.77 -8.63 -33.97
C ARG A 12 -23.15 -8.88 -32.60
N TRP A 13 -23.87 -9.54 -31.70
CA TRP A 13 -23.43 -9.78 -30.31
C TRP A 13 -22.03 -10.39 -30.22
N ALA A 14 -21.68 -11.31 -31.14
CA ALA A 14 -20.38 -11.97 -31.16
C ALA A 14 -19.20 -10.97 -31.37
N ALA A 15 -19.45 -9.87 -32.09
CA ALA A 15 -18.43 -8.82 -32.30
C ALA A 15 -18.19 -7.97 -31.05
N PHE A 16 -19.20 -7.88 -30.16
CA PHE A 16 -19.11 -7.11 -28.92
C PHE A 16 -18.79 -7.96 -27.69
N ALA A 17 -18.87 -9.29 -27.80
CA ALA A 17 -18.69 -10.20 -26.66
C ALA A 17 -17.34 -10.03 -25.97
N GLY A 18 -16.24 -9.87 -26.72
CA GLY A 18 -14.90 -9.63 -26.17
C GLY A 18 -14.81 -8.29 -25.44
N THR A 19 -15.40 -7.23 -25.99
CA THR A 19 -15.43 -5.90 -25.38
C THR A 19 -16.31 -5.89 -24.12
N PHE A 20 -17.46 -6.58 -24.17
CA PHE A 20 -18.36 -6.75 -23.03
C PHE A 20 -17.66 -7.50 -21.89
N ALA A 21 -17.00 -8.61 -22.19
CA ALA A 21 -16.27 -9.42 -21.20
C ALA A 21 -15.12 -8.63 -20.56
N ALA A 22 -14.32 -7.92 -21.38
CA ALA A 22 -13.24 -7.08 -20.88
C ALA A 22 -13.75 -5.96 -19.96
N LEU A 23 -14.86 -5.32 -20.36
CA LEU A 23 -15.45 -4.26 -19.55
C LEU A 23 -16.11 -4.80 -18.29
N ALA A 24 -16.83 -5.92 -18.37
CA ALA A 24 -17.45 -6.57 -17.21
C ALA A 24 -16.40 -6.98 -16.17
N LEU A 25 -15.28 -7.59 -16.60
CA LEU A 25 -14.17 -7.88 -15.70
C LEU A 25 -13.57 -6.61 -15.10
N GLY A 26 -13.34 -5.57 -15.94
CA GLY A 26 -12.78 -4.32 -15.48
C GLY A 26 -13.61 -3.64 -14.42
N VAL A 27 -14.89 -3.55 -14.68
CA VAL A 27 -15.82 -2.95 -13.72
C VAL A 27 -15.98 -3.84 -12.48
N SER A 28 -15.88 -5.18 -12.61
CA SER A 28 -15.95 -6.06 -11.44
C SER A 28 -14.79 -5.81 -10.47
N VAL A 29 -13.57 -5.64 -10.98
CA VAL A 29 -12.40 -5.33 -10.15
C VAL A 29 -12.54 -3.95 -9.51
N ILE A 30 -12.93 -2.93 -10.30
CA ILE A 30 -13.17 -1.59 -9.77
C ILE A 30 -14.27 -1.60 -8.71
N ALA A 31 -15.37 -2.33 -8.95
CA ALA A 31 -16.47 -2.45 -8.00
C ALA A 31 -16.05 -3.17 -6.70
N MET A 32 -15.27 -4.26 -6.80
CA MET A 32 -14.70 -4.92 -5.61
C MET A 32 -13.85 -3.95 -4.79
N MET A 33 -12.93 -3.22 -5.44
CA MET A 33 -12.04 -2.28 -4.77
C MET A 33 -12.80 -1.10 -4.15
N THR A 34 -13.76 -0.52 -4.88
CA THR A 34 -14.55 0.61 -4.37
C THR A 34 -15.48 0.19 -3.22
N LEU A 35 -15.98 -1.05 -3.22
CA LEU A 35 -16.75 -1.60 -2.09
C LEU A 35 -15.87 -1.81 -0.85
N VAL A 36 -14.68 -2.38 -1.02
CA VAL A 36 -13.72 -2.54 0.09
C VAL A 36 -13.25 -1.17 0.59
N LEU A 37 -12.99 -0.23 -0.32
CA LEU A 37 -12.62 1.15 0.01
C LEU A 37 -13.73 1.87 0.78
N ALA A 38 -14.98 1.75 0.34
CA ALA A 38 -16.13 2.32 1.04
C ALA A 38 -16.33 1.69 2.42
N ALA A 39 -16.02 0.40 2.58
CA ALA A 39 -16.04 -0.26 3.87
C ALA A 39 -14.88 0.21 4.77
N ALA A 40 -13.70 0.48 4.22
CA ALA A 40 -12.54 0.98 4.97
C ALA A 40 -12.70 2.45 5.41
N SER A 41 -13.33 3.28 4.56
CA SER A 41 -13.39 4.74 4.77
C SER A 41 -14.61 5.26 5.53
N GLY A 42 -15.64 4.46 5.77
CA GLY A 42 -16.84 5.13 6.23
C GLY A 42 -17.91 4.35 6.97
N GLY A 43 -17.70 3.13 7.39
CA GLY A 43 -18.90 2.48 7.90
C GLY A 43 -18.76 1.22 8.74
N ASN A 44 -17.59 0.70 8.90
CA ASN A 44 -17.41 -0.56 9.62
C ASN A 44 -17.08 -0.39 11.11
N VAL A 45 -17.21 0.83 11.58
CA VAL A 45 -16.97 1.21 12.97
C VAL A 45 -17.75 0.34 13.97
N HIS A 46 -18.97 -0.05 13.62
CA HIS A 46 -19.82 -0.88 14.47
C HIS A 46 -19.44 -2.36 14.55
N GLN A 47 -18.36 -2.77 13.87
CA GLN A 47 -17.90 -4.17 13.87
C GLN A 47 -16.74 -4.43 14.82
N ARG A 48 -16.10 -3.36 15.27
CA ARG A 48 -15.08 -3.45 16.31
C ARG A 48 -15.78 -3.74 17.63
N PRO A 49 -15.26 -4.66 18.44
CA PRO A 49 -15.74 -4.85 19.81
C PRO A 49 -15.51 -3.56 20.60
N GLU A 50 -16.58 -2.89 20.98
CA GLU A 50 -16.50 -1.62 21.69
C GLU A 50 -16.15 -1.86 23.18
N ARG A 51 -14.95 -1.43 23.58
CA ARG A 51 -14.52 -1.43 24.98
C ARG A 51 -15.42 -0.51 25.84
N PHE A 52 -15.80 0.63 25.29
CA PHE A 52 -16.60 1.66 25.96
C PHE A 52 -18.12 1.55 25.70
N ALA A 53 -18.61 0.36 25.35
CA ALA A 53 -20.01 0.16 24.96
C ALA A 53 -21.02 0.58 26.06
N ALA A 54 -20.67 0.41 27.34
CA ALA A 54 -21.59 0.67 28.46
C ALA A 54 -21.46 2.08 29.06
N VAL A 55 -20.60 2.94 28.51
CA VAL A 55 -20.38 4.29 29.04
C VAL A 55 -20.96 5.37 28.11
N PRO A 56 -21.52 6.48 28.64
CA PRO A 56 -22.10 7.53 27.81
C PRO A 56 -21.04 8.40 27.14
N SER A 57 -19.92 8.70 27.83
CA SER A 57 -18.90 9.63 27.35
C SER A 57 -17.50 9.21 27.73
N VAL A 58 -16.57 9.34 26.78
CA VAL A 58 -15.14 9.12 26.95
C VAL A 58 -14.41 10.41 26.60
N ILE A 59 -13.48 10.80 27.44
CA ILE A 59 -12.64 11.99 27.29
C ILE A 59 -11.22 11.54 27.06
N GLN A 60 -10.63 11.89 25.93
CA GLN A 60 -9.24 11.58 25.60
C GLN A 60 -8.49 12.86 25.18
N ALA A 61 -7.18 12.80 25.15
CA ALA A 61 -6.38 13.84 24.53
C ALA A 61 -6.61 13.82 23.01
N ASP A 62 -6.56 15.01 22.37
CA ASP A 62 -6.76 15.13 20.92
C ASP A 62 -5.70 14.29 20.17
N PRO A 63 -6.09 13.31 19.33
CA PRO A 63 -5.16 12.50 18.56
C PRO A 63 -4.50 13.29 17.43
N ASN A 64 -4.74 14.59 17.32
CA ASN A 64 -4.15 15.46 16.32
C ASN A 64 -3.25 16.51 16.94
N LEU A 65 -2.06 16.63 16.40
CA LEU A 65 -1.14 17.72 16.73
C LEU A 65 -1.65 19.02 16.11
N GLN A 66 -2.02 19.99 16.95
CA GLN A 66 -2.41 21.33 16.51
C GLN A 66 -1.15 22.17 16.31
N VAL A 67 -0.83 22.49 15.07
CA VAL A 67 0.37 23.27 14.71
C VAL A 67 -0.02 24.50 13.91
N ARG A 68 0.85 25.51 13.96
CA ARG A 68 0.81 26.57 12.96
C ARG A 68 1.76 26.20 11.85
N ASP A 69 1.25 26.22 10.63
CA ASP A 69 2.08 26.05 9.45
C ASP A 69 3.14 27.17 9.37
N ARG A 70 4.10 27.04 8.48
CA ARG A 70 5.13 28.08 8.28
C ARG A 70 4.56 29.43 7.82
N TYR A 71 3.33 29.45 7.33
CA TYR A 71 2.64 30.66 6.88
C TYR A 71 1.74 31.26 7.97
N GLY A 72 1.70 30.64 9.16
CA GLY A 72 0.93 31.11 10.32
C GLY A 72 -0.52 30.61 10.36
N SER A 73 -0.97 29.80 9.40
CA SER A 73 -2.30 29.17 9.40
C SER A 73 -2.35 28.05 10.45
N ALA A 74 -3.49 27.90 11.10
CA ALA A 74 -3.71 26.75 11.97
C ALA A 74 -3.95 25.49 11.12
N ASP A 75 -3.21 24.44 11.41
CA ASP A 75 -3.34 23.14 10.74
C ASP A 75 -3.29 22.03 11.78
N SER A 76 -3.78 20.84 11.42
CA SER A 76 -3.77 19.69 12.31
C SER A 76 -3.14 18.49 11.63
N VAL A 77 -2.26 17.79 12.35
CA VAL A 77 -1.52 16.63 11.86
C VAL A 77 -1.86 15.43 12.75
N PRO A 78 -2.29 14.30 12.19
CA PRO A 78 -2.56 13.10 12.97
C PRO A 78 -1.30 12.64 13.72
N LEU A 79 -1.46 12.33 15.00
CA LEU A 79 -0.40 11.76 15.82
C LEU A 79 -0.18 10.28 15.47
N LEU A 80 0.99 9.79 15.80
CA LEU A 80 1.40 8.41 15.50
C LEU A 80 1.09 7.45 16.65
N ALA A 81 0.88 8.01 17.85
CA ALA A 81 0.43 7.31 19.04
C ALA A 81 -0.61 8.15 19.77
N GLN A 82 -1.50 7.51 20.53
CA GLN A 82 -2.48 8.19 21.36
C GLN A 82 -1.77 8.90 22.50
N PRO A 83 -1.95 10.23 22.69
CA PRO A 83 -1.38 10.94 23.83
C PRO A 83 -2.11 10.60 25.13
N ASP A 84 -1.38 10.62 26.22
CA ASP A 84 -1.94 10.49 27.56
C ASP A 84 -2.78 11.71 27.94
N VAL A 85 -3.83 11.52 28.72
CA VAL A 85 -4.59 12.61 29.32
C VAL A 85 -3.74 13.32 30.37
N PRO A 86 -3.46 14.63 30.24
CA PRO A 86 -2.58 15.34 31.17
C PRO A 86 -3.05 15.26 32.63
N ALA A 87 -2.15 15.07 33.55
CA ALA A 87 -2.46 15.01 35.00
C ALA A 87 -3.22 16.24 35.51
N SER A 88 -2.96 17.41 34.90
CA SER A 88 -3.68 18.64 35.18
C SER A 88 -5.15 18.60 34.81
N VAL A 89 -5.53 17.83 33.82
CA VAL A 89 -6.92 17.59 33.40
C VAL A 89 -7.59 16.63 34.39
N ILE A 90 -6.91 15.54 34.73
CA ILE A 90 -7.41 14.54 35.69
C ILE A 90 -7.77 15.23 37.00
N ALA A 91 -6.92 16.12 37.51
CA ALA A 91 -7.16 16.87 38.73
C ALA A 91 -8.38 17.84 38.66
N ARG A 92 -8.73 18.31 37.46
CA ARG A 92 -9.90 19.24 37.24
C ARG A 92 -11.22 18.52 37.01
N LEU A 93 -11.20 17.20 36.79
CA LEU A 93 -12.37 16.37 36.51
C LEU A 93 -12.55 15.31 37.61
N PRO A 94 -12.77 15.69 38.87
CA PRO A 94 -13.00 14.75 39.94
C PRO A 94 -14.29 13.95 39.67
N GLY A 95 -14.21 12.63 39.82
CA GLY A 95 -15.32 11.71 39.54
C GLY A 95 -15.28 11.07 38.15
N ALA A 96 -14.41 11.52 37.24
CA ALA A 96 -14.10 10.75 36.05
C ALA A 96 -13.18 9.57 36.40
N ILE A 97 -13.45 8.41 35.80
CA ILE A 97 -12.73 7.17 36.05
C ILE A 97 -11.59 7.07 35.03
N PRO A 98 -10.32 7.00 35.49
CA PRO A 98 -9.19 6.87 34.56
C PRO A 98 -9.14 5.47 33.96
N ASP A 99 -9.02 5.38 32.63
CA ASP A 99 -8.68 4.15 31.93
C ASP A 99 -7.21 4.10 31.60
N ARG A 100 -6.64 2.89 31.78
CA ARG A 100 -5.27 2.56 31.44
C ARG A 100 -5.26 1.24 30.69
N SER A 101 -4.57 1.21 29.56
CA SER A 101 -4.40 0.02 28.75
C SER A 101 -2.92 -0.23 28.55
N PHE A 102 -2.41 -1.33 29.01
CA PHE A 102 -1.00 -1.68 28.87
C PHE A 102 -0.83 -3.16 28.55
N TYR A 103 0.31 -3.50 27.99
CA TYR A 103 0.58 -4.90 27.69
C TYR A 103 0.66 -5.74 28.96
N ALA A 104 -0.14 -6.81 29.02
CA ALA A 104 -0.10 -7.81 30.08
C ALA A 104 -0.56 -9.18 29.53
N GLN A 105 0.26 -10.21 29.67
CA GLN A 105 -0.02 -11.56 29.17
C GLN A 105 0.29 -12.64 30.22
N VAL A 106 -0.63 -13.59 30.42
CA VAL A 106 -0.36 -14.78 31.23
C VAL A 106 0.62 -15.68 30.48
N GLN A 107 1.70 -16.04 31.12
CA GLN A 107 2.74 -16.90 30.55
C GLN A 107 2.19 -18.29 30.17
N GLY A 108 2.51 -18.75 28.97
CA GLY A 108 2.08 -20.07 28.47
C GLY A 108 0.69 -20.07 27.82
N VAL A 109 -0.02 -18.95 27.82
CA VAL A 109 -1.27 -18.79 27.08
C VAL A 109 -0.98 -18.03 25.78
N SER A 110 -1.20 -18.68 24.64
CA SER A 110 -1.15 -18.00 23.35
C SER A 110 -2.37 -17.12 23.22
N ALA A 111 -2.18 -15.80 23.15
CA ALA A 111 -3.26 -14.86 22.96
C ALA A 111 -3.67 -14.85 21.48
N ALA A 112 -4.90 -15.28 21.21
CA ALA A 112 -5.52 -15.13 19.89
C ALA A 112 -5.98 -13.68 19.62
N GLN A 113 -5.95 -12.82 20.64
CA GLN A 113 -6.35 -11.41 20.64
C GLN A 113 -5.31 -10.60 21.44
N PRO A 114 -5.25 -9.26 21.29
CA PRO A 114 -4.33 -8.43 22.07
C PRO A 114 -4.47 -8.68 23.58
N ALA A 115 -3.35 -8.96 24.23
CA ALA A 115 -3.29 -9.18 25.66
C ALA A 115 -3.10 -7.82 26.36
N LEU A 116 -4.13 -7.33 27.03
CA LEU A 116 -4.16 -5.99 27.64
C LEU A 116 -4.44 -6.09 29.15
N GLY A 117 -3.69 -5.32 29.93
CA GLY A 117 -3.89 -5.10 31.35
C GLY A 117 -4.68 -3.81 31.59
N HIS A 118 -5.58 -3.85 32.58
CA HIS A 118 -6.43 -2.72 32.95
C HIS A 118 -6.61 -2.65 34.48
N GLY A 119 -7.03 -1.48 34.97
CA GLY A 119 -7.56 -1.36 36.32
C GLY A 119 -8.95 -1.99 36.46
N TRP A 120 -9.28 -2.50 37.64
CA TRP A 120 -10.59 -3.14 37.87
C TRP A 120 -11.78 -2.19 37.65
N SER A 121 -11.63 -0.90 37.96
CA SER A 121 -12.68 0.11 37.73
C SER A 121 -13.14 0.16 36.28
N SER A 122 -12.27 -0.17 35.35
CA SER A 122 -12.56 -0.16 33.90
C SER A 122 -13.33 -1.41 33.42
N ALA A 123 -13.48 -2.44 34.26
CA ALA A 123 -14.30 -3.62 33.92
C ALA A 123 -15.78 -3.23 33.66
N ALA A 124 -16.26 -2.12 34.22
CA ALA A 124 -17.59 -1.59 34.02
C ALA A 124 -17.80 -0.88 32.67
N PHE A 125 -16.74 -0.54 31.95
CA PHE A 125 -16.80 0.17 30.66
C PHE A 125 -17.36 -0.69 29.52
N ALA A 126 -17.08 -1.99 29.60
CA ALA A 126 -17.79 -3.03 28.87
C ALA A 126 -18.51 -3.94 29.89
N PRO A 127 -19.57 -4.66 29.53
CA PRO A 127 -20.31 -5.47 30.49
C PRO A 127 -19.52 -6.76 30.84
N TYR A 128 -18.35 -6.61 31.47
CA TYR A 128 -17.60 -7.71 32.08
C TYR A 128 -18.24 -8.06 33.41
N VAL A 129 -18.74 -9.28 33.49
CA VAL A 129 -19.36 -9.82 34.70
C VAL A 129 -18.49 -10.96 35.21
N LEU A 130 -18.21 -10.97 36.51
CA LEU A 130 -17.53 -12.09 37.18
C LEU A 130 -18.30 -13.39 36.99
N THR A 131 -17.63 -14.40 36.46
CA THR A 131 -18.17 -15.74 36.29
C THR A 131 -17.82 -16.64 37.50
N SER A 132 -16.67 -16.37 38.11
CA SER A 132 -16.24 -17.06 39.35
C SER A 132 -15.26 -16.20 40.13
N GLY A 133 -15.16 -16.45 41.45
CA GLY A 133 -14.26 -15.72 42.33
C GLY A 133 -14.76 -14.34 42.74
N HIS A 134 -13.84 -13.42 42.97
CA HIS A 134 -14.11 -12.02 43.40
C HIS A 134 -13.21 -11.03 42.66
N ALA A 135 -13.54 -9.74 42.77
CA ALA A 135 -12.69 -8.65 42.29
C ALA A 135 -11.31 -8.68 42.97
N PRO A 136 -10.26 -8.17 42.27
CA PRO A 136 -8.92 -8.13 42.88
C PRO A 136 -8.93 -7.16 44.06
N SER A 137 -8.49 -7.65 45.22
CA SER A 137 -8.50 -6.92 46.49
C SER A 137 -7.10 -6.57 46.97
N SER A 138 -6.07 -7.17 46.39
CA SER A 138 -4.66 -6.88 46.68
C SER A 138 -3.85 -6.78 45.39
N ASP A 139 -2.71 -6.08 45.44
CA ASP A 139 -1.84 -5.82 44.27
C ASP A 139 -1.17 -7.10 43.70
N ASN A 140 -1.35 -8.23 44.35
CA ASN A 140 -0.93 -9.53 43.83
C ASN A 140 -2.08 -10.36 43.25
N GLU A 141 -3.28 -9.80 43.19
CA GLU A 141 -4.47 -10.46 42.65
C GLU A 141 -4.85 -9.89 41.27
N ILE A 142 -5.32 -10.80 40.42
CA ILE A 142 -5.80 -10.44 39.09
C ILE A 142 -7.12 -11.15 38.77
N VAL A 143 -7.90 -10.57 37.87
CA VAL A 143 -9.05 -11.21 37.23
C VAL A 143 -8.73 -11.38 35.75
N VAL A 144 -8.96 -12.59 35.23
CA VAL A 144 -8.63 -12.93 33.83
C VAL A 144 -9.88 -13.27 33.02
N ALA A 145 -9.86 -13.01 31.74
CA ALA A 145 -10.91 -13.43 30.82
C ALA A 145 -10.75 -14.92 30.46
N GLY A 146 -11.84 -15.65 30.44
CA GLY A 146 -11.88 -17.08 30.06
C GLY A 146 -11.86 -18.06 31.20
N SER A 147 -11.51 -19.31 30.91
CA SER A 147 -11.48 -20.41 31.89
C SER A 147 -10.12 -20.49 32.56
N ALA A 148 -10.06 -20.10 33.82
CA ALA A 148 -8.88 -20.24 34.65
C ALA A 148 -9.28 -20.72 36.05
N THR A 149 -8.36 -21.36 36.74
CA THR A 149 -8.63 -21.86 38.11
C THR A 149 -8.40 -20.73 39.12
N VAL A 150 -9.47 -20.31 39.80
CA VAL A 150 -9.40 -19.31 40.87
C VAL A 150 -8.49 -19.84 41.99
N GLY A 151 -7.66 -18.96 42.53
CA GLY A 151 -6.64 -19.30 43.54
C GLY A 151 -5.31 -19.78 42.99
N SER A 152 -5.21 -20.08 41.68
CA SER A 152 -3.93 -20.47 41.07
C SER A 152 -3.00 -19.26 40.94
N ARG A 153 -1.68 -19.54 41.03
CA ARG A 153 -0.63 -18.55 40.82
C ARG A 153 -0.11 -18.64 39.37
N VAL A 154 -0.11 -17.53 38.67
CA VAL A 154 0.32 -17.47 37.28
C VAL A 154 1.34 -16.34 37.08
N PRO A 155 2.41 -16.59 36.34
CA PRO A 155 3.29 -15.50 35.93
C PRO A 155 2.61 -14.67 34.85
N VAL A 156 2.62 -13.35 35.01
CA VAL A 156 2.13 -12.36 34.03
C VAL A 156 3.31 -11.53 33.56
N VAL A 157 3.45 -11.43 32.25
CA VAL A 157 4.48 -10.63 31.59
C VAL A 157 3.91 -9.25 31.27
N THR A 158 4.62 -8.22 31.69
CA THR A 158 4.33 -6.80 31.38
C THR A 158 5.58 -6.15 30.77
N ALA A 159 5.52 -4.88 30.40
CA ALA A 159 6.67 -4.15 29.86
C ALA A 159 7.89 -4.19 30.82
N GLY A 160 7.65 -4.09 32.11
CA GLY A 160 8.73 -4.13 33.14
C GLY A 160 9.33 -5.53 33.37
N GLY A 161 8.65 -6.60 33.00
CA GLY A 161 9.09 -7.99 33.21
C GLY A 161 7.97 -8.91 33.61
N SER A 162 8.34 -10.10 34.14
CA SER A 162 7.41 -11.13 34.59
C SER A 162 7.25 -11.10 36.11
N ARG A 163 6.00 -11.05 36.58
CA ARG A 163 5.64 -11.12 38.00
C ARG A 163 4.54 -12.16 38.24
N THR A 164 4.58 -12.85 39.36
CA THR A 164 3.56 -13.85 39.69
C THR A 164 2.38 -13.18 40.40
N TYR A 165 1.17 -13.47 39.91
CA TYR A 165 -0.10 -13.02 40.49
C TYR A 165 -0.99 -14.21 40.81
N THR A 166 -1.94 -14.02 41.75
CA THR A 166 -2.96 -15.00 42.10
C THR A 166 -4.25 -14.65 41.34
N ILE A 167 -4.88 -15.61 40.69
CA ILE A 167 -6.16 -15.41 40.02
C ILE A 167 -7.26 -15.34 41.07
N ALA A 168 -7.80 -14.13 41.31
CA ALA A 168 -8.90 -13.88 42.26
C ALA A 168 -10.26 -14.20 41.64
N GLY A 169 -10.39 -14.05 40.32
CA GLY A 169 -11.64 -14.31 39.62
C GLY A 169 -11.49 -14.45 38.15
N THR A 170 -12.58 -14.77 37.46
CA THR A 170 -12.66 -14.88 36.03
C THR A 170 -13.85 -14.11 35.50
N VAL A 171 -13.75 -13.57 34.26
CA VAL A 171 -14.82 -12.91 33.52
C VAL A 171 -15.06 -13.62 32.20
N HIS A 172 -16.25 -13.45 31.62
CA HIS A 172 -16.51 -13.97 30.27
C HIS A 172 -15.59 -13.32 29.25
N PRO A 173 -14.95 -14.11 28.37
CA PRO A 173 -14.19 -13.55 27.26
C PRO A 173 -15.13 -12.82 26.30
N ARG A 174 -14.66 -11.70 25.76
CA ARG A 174 -15.34 -10.94 24.71
C ARG A 174 -14.47 -10.95 23.45
N THR A 175 -15.08 -10.67 22.33
CA THR A 175 -14.34 -10.48 21.08
C THR A 175 -13.57 -9.16 21.14
N GLY A 176 -12.32 -9.14 20.71
CA GLY A 176 -11.51 -7.94 20.53
C GLY A 176 -10.33 -7.79 21.49
N GLU A 177 -10.41 -8.29 22.72
CA GLU A 177 -9.28 -8.26 23.67
C GLU A 177 -9.31 -9.46 24.62
N GLN A 178 -8.15 -9.77 25.19
CA GLN A 178 -8.04 -10.68 26.34
C GLN A 178 -7.59 -9.87 27.57
N PRO A 179 -8.53 -9.25 28.31
CA PRO A 179 -8.19 -8.38 29.41
C PRO A 179 -7.71 -9.16 30.62
N ILE A 180 -6.73 -8.57 31.30
CA ILE A 180 -6.30 -8.93 32.64
C ILE A 180 -6.56 -7.71 33.52
N PHE A 181 -7.43 -7.84 34.50
CA PHE A 181 -7.75 -6.74 35.42
C PHE A 181 -6.90 -6.87 36.69
N PHE A 182 -6.24 -5.78 37.05
CA PHE A 182 -5.45 -5.56 38.26
C PHE A 182 -6.25 -4.65 39.20
N THR A 183 -5.75 -4.48 40.45
CA THR A 183 -6.23 -3.32 41.22
C THR A 183 -5.89 -2.02 40.51
N ASP A 184 -6.68 -0.97 40.74
CA ASP A 184 -6.41 0.35 40.11
C ASP A 184 -5.05 0.91 40.53
N VAL A 185 -4.61 0.60 41.75
CA VAL A 185 -3.29 0.98 42.29
C VAL A 185 -2.17 0.26 41.54
N GLU A 186 -2.28 -1.04 41.38
CA GLU A 186 -1.27 -1.80 40.63
C GLU A 186 -1.25 -1.44 39.15
N ALA A 187 -2.41 -1.20 38.54
CA ALA A 187 -2.50 -0.72 37.15
C ALA A 187 -1.82 0.64 36.98
N ALA A 188 -2.02 1.57 37.92
CA ALA A 188 -1.35 2.87 37.89
C ALA A 188 0.18 2.77 38.11
N ARG A 189 0.64 1.76 38.84
CA ARG A 189 2.07 1.48 39.01
C ARG A 189 2.70 0.88 37.74
N LEU A 190 1.95 -0.01 37.05
CA LEU A 190 2.42 -0.67 35.82
C LEU A 190 2.36 0.28 34.60
N SER A 191 1.35 1.15 34.53
CA SER A 191 1.20 2.18 33.52
C SER A 191 0.77 3.50 34.20
N PRO A 192 1.71 4.43 34.45
CA PRO A 192 1.38 5.74 35.04
C PRO A 192 0.51 6.60 34.15
N GLY A 193 0.64 6.48 32.82
CA GLY A 193 -0.16 7.19 31.85
C GLY A 193 -1.66 6.89 31.96
N VAL A 194 -2.50 7.80 31.52
CA VAL A 194 -3.97 7.62 31.45
C VAL A 194 -4.39 7.84 30.01
N ASP A 195 -4.85 6.78 29.35
CA ASP A 195 -5.24 6.82 27.94
C ASP A 195 -6.53 7.62 27.75
N ALA A 196 -7.49 7.44 28.67
CA ALA A 196 -8.80 8.07 28.61
C ALA A 196 -9.41 8.26 30.01
N LEU A 197 -10.34 9.21 30.11
CA LEU A 197 -11.21 9.38 31.27
C LEU A 197 -12.65 9.03 30.89
N VAL A 198 -13.28 8.23 31.70
CA VAL A 198 -14.69 7.85 31.50
C VAL A 198 -15.58 8.58 32.49
N THR A 199 -16.68 9.18 32.02
CA THR A 199 -17.66 9.81 32.86
C THR A 199 -19.10 9.37 32.52
N TYR A 200 -19.88 9.16 33.57
CA TYR A 200 -21.33 8.91 33.46
C TYR A 200 -22.15 10.19 33.64
N ASP A 201 -21.49 11.31 33.97
CA ASP A 201 -22.11 12.61 34.19
C ASP A 201 -21.88 13.54 32.99
N ALA A 202 -22.97 13.97 32.35
CA ALA A 202 -22.92 14.88 31.21
C ALA A 202 -22.27 16.24 31.59
N ALA A 203 -22.50 16.74 32.80
CA ALA A 203 -21.91 18.01 33.24
C ALA A 203 -20.37 17.92 33.38
N THR A 204 -19.84 16.74 33.66
CA THR A 204 -18.40 16.49 33.65
C THR A 204 -17.83 16.42 32.23
N ALA A 205 -18.58 15.83 31.29
CA ALA A 205 -18.22 15.83 29.87
C ALA A 205 -18.20 17.26 29.29
N ASP A 206 -19.24 18.06 29.59
CA ASP A 206 -19.30 19.47 29.16
C ASP A 206 -18.18 20.32 29.76
N ARG A 207 -17.83 20.09 31.04
CA ARG A 207 -16.68 20.74 31.68
C ARG A 207 -15.36 20.38 31.00
N ALA A 208 -15.21 19.12 30.61
CA ALA A 208 -14.01 18.68 29.87
C ALA A 208 -13.90 19.39 28.52
N ALA A 209 -14.98 19.46 27.76
CA ALA A 209 -15.02 20.14 26.47
C ALA A 209 -14.75 21.65 26.58
N ALA A 210 -15.04 22.26 27.73
CA ALA A 210 -14.84 23.69 27.97
C ALA A 210 -13.48 24.04 28.63
N LEU A 211 -12.59 23.06 28.87
CA LEU A 211 -11.31 23.31 29.54
C LEU A 211 -10.36 24.15 28.65
N PRO A 212 -9.97 25.34 29.09
CA PRO A 212 -9.08 26.17 28.27
C PRO A 212 -7.64 25.65 28.28
N GLY A 213 -6.98 25.79 27.14
CA GLY A 213 -5.54 25.53 27.00
C GLY A 213 -5.15 24.07 26.95
N VAL A 214 -6.15 23.17 26.80
CA VAL A 214 -5.93 21.73 26.59
C VAL A 214 -6.82 21.26 25.43
N HIS A 215 -6.23 20.57 24.48
CA HIS A 215 -6.98 19.97 23.38
C HIS A 215 -7.48 18.58 23.80
N LEU A 216 -8.76 18.50 24.12
CA LEU A 216 -9.43 17.25 24.50
C LEU A 216 -10.53 16.95 23.50
N GLN A 217 -10.72 15.67 23.25
CA GLN A 217 -11.84 15.14 22.48
C GLN A 217 -12.80 14.45 23.44
N VAL A 218 -14.07 14.87 23.40
CA VAL A 218 -15.16 14.23 24.15
C VAL A 218 -15.96 13.38 23.20
N LEU A 219 -15.83 12.08 23.34
CA LEU A 219 -16.43 11.07 22.47
C LEU A 219 -17.74 10.56 23.06
N THR A 220 -18.80 10.56 22.25
CA THR A 220 -20.12 10.09 22.63
C THR A 220 -20.73 9.23 21.54
N GLY A 221 -21.72 8.41 21.89
CA GLY A 221 -22.43 7.59 20.91
C GLY A 221 -21.51 6.62 20.16
N ALA A 222 -21.50 6.70 18.83
CA ALA A 222 -20.69 5.82 18.00
C ALA A 222 -19.19 6.16 18.02
N ASP A 223 -18.85 7.43 18.28
CA ASP A 223 -17.45 7.89 18.18
C ASP A 223 -16.55 7.39 19.32
N ARG A 224 -17.14 6.80 20.37
CA ARG A 224 -16.39 6.21 21.51
C ARG A 224 -15.37 5.16 21.10
N HIS A 225 -15.57 4.49 19.94
CA HIS A 225 -14.64 3.50 19.43
C HIS A 225 -13.26 4.12 19.06
N GLU A 226 -13.18 5.43 18.86
CA GLU A 226 -11.90 6.12 18.61
C GLU A 226 -10.97 6.06 19.83
N ALA A 227 -11.54 5.87 21.03
CA ALA A 227 -10.76 5.71 22.26
C ALA A 227 -10.36 4.24 22.55
N ASP A 228 -10.78 3.27 21.74
CA ASP A 228 -10.42 1.86 21.95
C ASP A 228 -8.91 1.64 21.78
N PRO A 229 -8.27 0.80 22.61
CA PRO A 229 -6.87 0.45 22.42
C PRO A 229 -6.61 -0.09 21.01
N GLY A 230 -5.59 0.46 20.33
CA GLY A 230 -5.26 0.09 18.94
C GLY A 230 -6.07 0.83 17.86
N ALA A 231 -6.92 1.81 18.21
CA ALA A 231 -7.66 2.60 17.22
C ALA A 231 -6.73 3.33 16.24
N VAL A 232 -5.63 3.89 16.74
CA VAL A 232 -4.62 4.56 15.91
C VAL A 232 -3.94 3.58 14.96
N GLN A 233 -3.61 2.37 15.45
CA GLN A 233 -3.01 1.31 14.62
C GLN A 233 -3.99 0.84 13.54
N ASP A 234 -5.25 0.59 13.88
CA ASP A 234 -6.28 0.19 12.93
C ASP A 234 -6.46 1.28 11.84
N THR A 235 -6.46 2.55 12.24
CA THR A 235 -6.56 3.68 11.30
C THR A 235 -5.35 3.72 10.36
N THR A 236 -4.16 3.46 10.85
CA THR A 236 -2.94 3.38 10.04
C THR A 236 -3.00 2.21 9.06
N GLU A 237 -3.41 1.02 9.50
CA GLU A 237 -3.58 -0.16 8.63
C GLU A 237 -4.65 0.09 7.56
N LEU A 238 -5.79 0.68 7.93
CA LEU A 238 -6.84 1.03 6.97
C LEU A 238 -6.41 2.12 5.98
N THR A 239 -5.61 3.10 6.43
CA THR A 239 -5.04 4.13 5.54
C THR A 239 -4.07 3.51 4.54
N GLY A 240 -3.20 2.60 4.98
CA GLY A 240 -2.32 1.82 4.11
C GLY A 240 -3.13 1.00 3.09
N LEU A 241 -4.18 0.32 3.54
CA LEU A 241 -5.09 -0.44 2.68
C LEU A 241 -5.79 0.46 1.65
N THR A 242 -6.29 1.64 2.05
CA THR A 242 -6.97 2.57 1.13
C THR A 242 -6.02 3.10 0.07
N THR A 243 -4.78 3.41 0.43
CA THR A 243 -3.73 3.83 -0.51
C THR A 243 -3.41 2.71 -1.49
N PHE A 244 -3.19 1.50 -1.01
CA PHE A 244 -2.93 0.32 -1.84
C PHE A 244 -4.08 0.04 -2.82
N LEU A 245 -5.33 0.02 -2.34
CA LEU A 245 -6.52 -0.18 -3.17
C LEU A 245 -6.71 0.97 -4.18
N GLY A 246 -6.35 2.20 -3.82
CA GLY A 246 -6.36 3.36 -4.72
C GLY A 246 -5.41 3.17 -5.90
N VAL A 247 -4.17 2.76 -5.65
CA VAL A 247 -3.18 2.45 -6.71
C VAL A 247 -3.66 1.28 -7.57
N ALA A 248 -4.16 0.21 -6.95
CA ALA A 248 -4.68 -0.95 -7.66
C ALA A 248 -5.89 -0.60 -8.56
N ALA A 249 -6.79 0.27 -8.09
CA ALA A 249 -7.92 0.79 -8.85
C ALA A 249 -7.47 1.65 -10.03
N LEU A 250 -6.45 2.50 -9.85
CA LEU A 250 -5.86 3.31 -10.91
C LEU A 250 -5.28 2.44 -12.02
N ILE A 251 -4.48 1.44 -11.66
CA ILE A 251 -3.90 0.48 -12.60
C ILE A 251 -5.00 -0.29 -13.33
N SER A 252 -6.00 -0.77 -12.60
CA SER A 252 -7.14 -1.50 -13.19
C SER A 252 -7.94 -0.66 -14.17
N ALA A 253 -8.22 0.60 -13.81
CA ALA A 253 -8.90 1.55 -14.68
C ALA A 253 -8.09 1.84 -15.96
N PHE A 254 -6.78 2.06 -15.83
CA PHE A 254 -5.88 2.26 -16.97
C PHE A 254 -5.89 1.07 -17.93
N VAL A 255 -5.77 -0.14 -17.40
CA VAL A 255 -5.79 -1.38 -18.21
C VAL A 255 -7.16 -1.55 -18.87
N ALA A 256 -8.26 -1.35 -18.12
CA ALA A 256 -9.62 -1.43 -18.64
C ALA A 256 -9.86 -0.44 -19.80
N VAL A 257 -9.47 0.83 -19.63
CA VAL A 257 -9.56 1.86 -20.70
C VAL A 257 -8.80 1.42 -21.92
N THR A 258 -7.56 0.95 -21.75
CA THR A 258 -6.67 0.62 -22.88
C THR A 258 -7.15 -0.61 -23.64
N VAL A 259 -7.55 -1.68 -22.93
CA VAL A 259 -8.10 -2.91 -23.56
C VAL A 259 -9.42 -2.61 -24.25
N THR A 260 -10.30 -1.87 -23.61
CA THR A 260 -11.60 -1.47 -24.18
C THR A 260 -11.40 -0.55 -25.41
N ALA A 261 -10.47 0.42 -25.35
CA ALA A 261 -10.16 1.29 -26.47
C ALA A 261 -9.61 0.54 -27.69
N THR A 262 -8.75 -0.46 -27.46
CA THR A 262 -8.21 -1.29 -28.55
C THR A 262 -9.31 -2.15 -29.18
N ALA A 263 -10.19 -2.75 -28.37
CA ALA A 263 -11.31 -3.58 -28.82
C ALA A 263 -12.35 -2.78 -29.61
N PHE A 264 -12.79 -1.61 -29.08
CA PHE A 264 -13.72 -0.74 -29.81
C PHE A 264 -13.08 -0.13 -31.08
N GLY A 265 -11.81 0.28 -31.00
CA GLY A 265 -11.08 0.79 -32.16
C GLY A 265 -11.07 -0.21 -33.33
N LEU A 266 -10.86 -1.49 -33.02
CA LEU A 266 -10.89 -2.56 -34.01
C LEU A 266 -12.31 -2.85 -34.51
N SER A 267 -13.32 -2.86 -33.62
CA SER A 267 -14.73 -3.00 -34.00
C SER A 267 -15.21 -1.90 -34.97
N VAL A 268 -14.87 -0.65 -34.70
CA VAL A 268 -15.18 0.49 -35.58
C VAL A 268 -14.45 0.35 -36.93
N ALA A 269 -13.18 -0.08 -36.93
CA ALA A 269 -12.41 -0.30 -38.15
C ALA A 269 -13.05 -1.38 -39.06
N GLN A 270 -13.56 -2.46 -38.49
CA GLN A 270 -14.27 -3.52 -39.24
C GLN A 270 -15.58 -3.03 -39.87
N ARG A 271 -16.25 -2.05 -39.25
CA ARG A 271 -17.53 -1.49 -39.70
C ARG A 271 -17.36 -0.26 -40.60
N ARG A 272 -16.13 0.06 -41.02
CA ARG A 272 -15.82 1.29 -41.78
C ARG A 272 -16.64 1.40 -43.07
N ARG A 273 -16.86 0.30 -43.79
CA ARG A 273 -17.66 0.24 -45.00
C ARG A 273 -19.13 0.55 -44.71
N ASP A 274 -19.71 -0.06 -43.66
CA ASP A 274 -21.11 0.17 -43.29
C ASP A 274 -21.33 1.64 -42.88
N LEU A 275 -20.37 2.23 -42.15
CA LEU A 275 -20.41 3.63 -41.74
C LEU A 275 -20.25 4.59 -42.91
N ALA A 276 -19.43 4.23 -43.91
CA ALA A 276 -19.29 4.99 -45.16
C ALA A 276 -20.57 4.92 -45.99
N LEU A 277 -21.23 3.77 -46.11
CA LEU A 277 -22.51 3.62 -46.77
C LEU A 277 -23.63 4.45 -46.13
N LEU A 278 -23.67 4.52 -44.79
CA LEU A 278 -24.61 5.43 -44.11
C LEU A 278 -24.39 6.90 -44.49
N ARG A 279 -23.14 7.29 -44.70
CA ARG A 279 -22.82 8.66 -45.17
C ARG A 279 -23.17 8.91 -46.62
N THR A 280 -23.11 7.90 -47.48
CA THR A 280 -23.59 8.05 -48.88
C THR A 280 -25.11 8.25 -48.95
N ILE A 281 -25.86 7.71 -47.99
CA ILE A 281 -27.32 7.88 -47.89
C ILE A 281 -27.69 9.20 -47.20
N GLY A 282 -26.71 10.04 -46.78
CA GLY A 282 -26.91 11.36 -46.21
C GLY A 282 -26.76 11.51 -44.72
N ALA A 283 -26.26 10.49 -44.00
CA ALA A 283 -25.98 10.62 -42.58
C ALA A 283 -24.87 11.63 -42.28
N THR A 284 -25.12 12.55 -41.34
CA THR A 284 -24.13 13.58 -40.95
C THR A 284 -22.99 12.97 -40.11
N PRO A 285 -21.79 13.58 -40.08
CA PRO A 285 -20.69 13.14 -39.21
C PRO A 285 -21.10 13.01 -37.77
N LYS A 286 -21.87 13.96 -37.22
CA LYS A 286 -22.39 13.96 -35.85
C LYS A 286 -23.34 12.80 -35.57
N GLN A 287 -24.16 12.41 -36.56
CA GLN A 287 -25.07 11.26 -36.42
C GLN A 287 -24.30 9.94 -36.35
N VAL A 288 -23.28 9.76 -37.19
CA VAL A 288 -22.40 8.58 -37.17
C VAL A 288 -21.64 8.50 -35.86
N MET A 289 -21.06 9.61 -35.40
CA MET A 289 -20.37 9.68 -34.10
C MET A 289 -21.30 9.31 -32.95
N ARG A 290 -22.51 9.93 -32.89
CA ARG A 290 -23.49 9.64 -31.85
C ARG A 290 -23.97 8.17 -31.85
N MET A 291 -24.08 7.55 -33.02
CA MET A 291 -24.44 6.13 -33.16
C MET A 291 -23.35 5.25 -32.56
N VAL A 292 -22.08 5.48 -32.89
CA VAL A 292 -20.94 4.72 -32.36
C VAL A 292 -20.80 4.90 -30.86
N CYS A 293 -21.00 6.12 -30.35
CA CYS A 293 -21.02 6.38 -28.90
C CYS A 293 -22.23 5.71 -28.21
N ALA A 294 -23.40 5.65 -28.86
CA ALA A 294 -24.58 4.97 -28.32
C ALA A 294 -24.36 3.43 -28.24
N ASP A 295 -23.74 2.83 -29.27
CA ASP A 295 -23.35 1.40 -29.24
C ASP A 295 -22.41 1.15 -28.05
N ALA A 296 -21.42 2.03 -27.84
CA ALA A 296 -20.47 1.91 -26.73
C ALA A 296 -21.15 2.11 -25.37
N ALA A 297 -22.04 3.08 -25.24
CA ALA A 297 -22.78 3.33 -24.01
C ALA A 297 -23.69 2.14 -23.65
N LEU A 298 -24.33 1.49 -24.64
CA LEU A 298 -25.18 0.34 -24.41
C LEU A 298 -24.38 -0.90 -23.96
N VAL A 299 -23.27 -1.20 -24.66
CA VAL A 299 -22.35 -2.27 -24.25
C VAL A 299 -21.71 -1.93 -22.91
N GLY A 300 -21.40 -0.64 -22.69
CA GLY A 300 -20.88 -0.08 -21.45
C GLY A 300 -21.83 -0.32 -20.29
N ALA A 301 -23.09 0.03 -20.44
CA ALA A 301 -24.10 -0.14 -19.40
C ALA A 301 -24.32 -1.62 -19.06
N GLY A 302 -24.43 -2.49 -20.07
CA GLY A 302 -24.58 -3.94 -19.87
C GLY A 302 -23.36 -4.55 -19.21
N GLY A 303 -22.14 -4.22 -19.69
CA GLY A 303 -20.88 -4.71 -19.12
C GLY A 303 -20.67 -4.20 -17.69
N SER A 304 -20.99 -2.90 -17.44
CA SER A 304 -20.89 -2.32 -16.10
C SER A 304 -21.87 -2.95 -15.12
N ALA A 305 -23.12 -3.22 -15.54
CA ALA A 305 -24.09 -3.90 -14.70
C ALA A 305 -23.63 -5.32 -14.33
N ALA A 306 -23.16 -6.09 -15.31
CA ALA A 306 -22.59 -7.42 -15.08
C ALA A 306 -21.36 -7.34 -14.16
N GLY A 307 -20.47 -6.36 -14.39
CA GLY A 307 -19.29 -6.11 -13.56
C GLY A 307 -19.63 -5.76 -12.12
N CYS A 308 -20.61 -4.89 -11.89
CA CYS A 308 -21.09 -4.55 -10.55
C CYS A 308 -21.64 -5.77 -9.80
N LEU A 309 -22.41 -6.64 -10.50
CA LEU A 309 -22.91 -7.88 -9.90
C LEU A 309 -21.78 -8.83 -9.51
N LEU A 310 -20.79 -9.00 -10.38
CA LEU A 310 -19.59 -9.80 -10.09
C LEU A 310 -18.76 -9.18 -8.95
N GLY A 311 -18.62 -7.85 -8.95
CA GLY A 311 -17.93 -7.10 -7.90
C GLY A 311 -18.61 -7.24 -6.54
N LEU A 312 -19.95 -7.17 -6.52
CA LEU A 312 -20.76 -7.38 -5.31
C LEU A 312 -20.52 -8.77 -4.72
N ALA A 313 -20.50 -9.80 -5.56
CA ALA A 313 -20.21 -11.16 -5.14
C ALA A 313 -18.76 -11.38 -4.71
N GLY A 314 -17.80 -10.68 -5.35
CA GLY A 314 -16.37 -10.84 -5.10
C GLY A 314 -15.81 -10.02 -3.93
N ALA A 315 -16.46 -8.91 -3.56
CA ALA A 315 -15.93 -8.01 -2.52
C ALA A 315 -15.75 -8.68 -1.14
N PRO A 316 -16.69 -9.53 -0.64
CA PRO A 316 -16.47 -10.24 0.63
C PRO A 316 -15.29 -11.23 0.58
N GLN A 317 -15.06 -11.89 -0.57
CA GLN A 317 -13.95 -12.80 -0.76
C GLN A 317 -12.61 -12.04 -0.77
N LEU A 318 -12.57 -10.90 -1.47
CA LEU A 318 -11.40 -10.02 -1.47
C LEU A 318 -11.10 -9.53 -0.05
N ALA A 319 -12.09 -9.04 0.69
CA ALA A 319 -11.91 -8.60 2.07
C ALA A 319 -11.40 -9.71 2.98
N SER A 320 -11.97 -10.92 2.89
CA SER A 320 -11.51 -12.07 3.68
C SER A 320 -10.10 -12.51 3.32
N TRP A 321 -9.69 -12.36 2.06
CA TRP A 321 -8.32 -12.63 1.62
C TRP A 321 -7.35 -11.56 2.17
N ILE A 322 -7.70 -10.26 2.10
CA ILE A 322 -6.93 -9.14 2.64
C ILE A 322 -6.66 -9.33 4.14
N VAL A 323 -7.69 -9.70 4.92
CA VAL A 323 -7.57 -9.98 6.37
C VAL A 323 -6.65 -11.18 6.63
N ARG A 324 -6.79 -12.27 5.86
CA ARG A 324 -5.90 -13.44 6.02
C ARG A 324 -4.44 -13.14 5.73
N GLN A 325 -4.17 -12.16 4.90
CA GLN A 325 -2.82 -11.71 4.57
C GLN A 325 -2.27 -10.66 5.56
N GLY A 326 -3.06 -10.27 6.55
CA GLY A 326 -2.64 -9.27 7.54
C GLY A 326 -2.55 -7.83 7.00
N LEU A 327 -3.24 -7.53 5.89
CA LEU A 327 -3.29 -6.20 5.28
C LEU A 327 -4.44 -5.33 5.82
N ALA A 328 -5.26 -5.89 6.69
CA ALA A 328 -6.36 -5.20 7.36
C ALA A 328 -6.62 -5.83 8.72
N PRO A 329 -7.21 -5.09 9.67
CA PRO A 329 -7.55 -5.60 10.99
C PRO A 329 -8.41 -6.87 10.93
N SER A 330 -8.25 -7.77 11.89
CA SER A 330 -8.91 -9.09 11.91
C SER A 330 -10.45 -9.02 11.94
N TRP A 331 -10.99 -7.92 12.42
CA TRP A 331 -12.44 -7.65 12.48
C TRP A 331 -13.00 -7.10 11.16
N PHE A 332 -12.15 -6.65 10.22
CA PHE A 332 -12.58 -5.98 8.98
C PHE A 332 -13.42 -6.91 8.10
N ARG A 333 -14.62 -6.45 7.74
CA ARG A 333 -15.55 -7.12 6.81
C ARG A 333 -16.28 -6.10 5.96
N VAL A 334 -16.69 -6.51 4.76
CA VAL A 334 -17.51 -5.68 3.88
C VAL A 334 -18.99 -5.93 4.18
N HIS A 335 -19.66 -4.92 4.71
CA HIS A 335 -21.12 -4.92 4.89
C HIS A 335 -21.74 -3.97 3.89
N PHE A 336 -22.96 -4.31 3.47
CA PHE A 336 -23.69 -3.51 2.51
C PHE A 336 -24.44 -2.37 3.25
N THR A 337 -23.90 -1.16 3.08
CA THR A 337 -24.41 0.08 3.63
C THR A 337 -24.85 1.02 2.51
N THR A 338 -25.40 2.19 2.85
CA THR A 338 -25.67 3.25 1.87
C THR A 338 -24.40 3.65 1.09
N GLY A 339 -23.23 3.65 1.74
CA GLY A 339 -21.95 3.89 1.10
C GLY A 339 -21.62 2.84 0.02
N SER A 340 -21.98 1.57 0.23
CA SER A 340 -21.79 0.51 -0.77
C SER A 340 -22.65 0.74 -2.03
N VAL A 341 -23.85 1.28 -1.88
CA VAL A 341 -24.70 1.64 -3.04
C VAL A 341 -24.03 2.76 -3.84
N LEU A 342 -23.51 3.79 -3.16
CA LEU A 342 -22.80 4.89 -3.81
C LEU A 342 -21.55 4.37 -4.54
N ALA A 343 -20.77 3.48 -3.92
CA ALA A 343 -19.59 2.87 -4.52
C ALA A 343 -19.94 2.09 -5.80
N LEU A 344 -21.04 1.33 -5.80
CA LEU A 344 -21.51 0.62 -6.99
C LEU A 344 -21.99 1.57 -8.09
N VAL A 345 -22.68 2.66 -7.73
CA VAL A 345 -23.09 3.70 -8.70
C VAL A 345 -21.86 4.35 -9.33
N VAL A 346 -20.86 4.69 -8.53
CA VAL A 346 -19.58 5.26 -9.03
C VAL A 346 -18.88 4.27 -9.96
N ALA A 347 -18.77 2.99 -9.58
CA ALA A 347 -18.16 1.94 -10.41
C ALA A 347 -18.93 1.74 -11.73
N PHE A 348 -20.26 1.73 -11.68
CA PHE A 348 -21.11 1.63 -12.87
C PHE A 348 -20.91 2.82 -13.82
N LEU A 349 -20.96 4.04 -13.30
CA LEU A 349 -20.76 5.25 -14.11
C LEU A 349 -19.34 5.33 -14.67
N ALA A 350 -18.33 4.95 -13.87
CA ALA A 350 -16.95 4.86 -14.33
C ALA A 350 -16.82 3.87 -15.49
N GLY A 351 -17.44 2.69 -15.42
CA GLY A 351 -17.42 1.71 -16.49
C GLY A 351 -18.08 2.21 -17.78
N VAL A 352 -19.23 2.87 -17.67
CA VAL A 352 -19.91 3.52 -18.83
C VAL A 352 -19.03 4.63 -19.40
N ALA A 353 -18.42 5.45 -18.55
CA ALA A 353 -17.51 6.52 -18.98
C ALA A 353 -16.27 5.95 -19.69
N VAL A 354 -15.67 4.88 -19.15
CA VAL A 354 -14.56 4.15 -19.79
C VAL A 354 -14.97 3.67 -21.17
N ALA A 355 -16.14 3.06 -21.34
CA ALA A 355 -16.62 2.58 -22.63
C ALA A 355 -16.79 3.73 -23.64
N VAL A 356 -17.40 4.85 -23.24
CA VAL A 356 -17.64 6.01 -24.11
C VAL A 356 -16.33 6.72 -24.44
N LEU A 357 -15.47 6.98 -23.46
CA LEU A 357 -14.17 7.64 -23.66
C LEU A 357 -13.25 6.81 -24.57
N SER A 358 -13.21 5.49 -24.36
CA SER A 358 -12.42 4.55 -25.16
C SER A 358 -12.80 4.60 -26.64
N VAL A 359 -14.08 4.81 -26.96
CA VAL A 359 -14.56 4.84 -28.35
C VAL A 359 -14.53 6.25 -28.94
N LEU A 360 -14.41 7.30 -28.14
CA LEU A 360 -14.56 8.68 -28.60
C LEU A 360 -13.61 9.03 -29.75
N VAL A 361 -12.33 8.66 -29.63
CA VAL A 361 -11.33 8.89 -30.69
C VAL A 361 -11.68 8.13 -31.97
N ALA A 362 -12.17 6.88 -31.84
CA ALA A 362 -12.60 6.06 -32.96
C ALA A 362 -13.90 6.63 -33.60
N ALA A 363 -14.83 7.11 -32.78
CA ALA A 363 -16.08 7.71 -33.21
C ALA A 363 -15.89 9.03 -33.97
N VAL A 364 -14.97 9.89 -33.51
CA VAL A 364 -14.60 11.11 -34.24
C VAL A 364 -14.01 10.76 -35.60
N ARG A 365 -13.11 9.78 -35.67
CA ARG A 365 -12.56 9.28 -36.94
C ARG A 365 -13.61 8.66 -37.84
N ALA A 366 -14.56 7.91 -37.29
CA ALA A 366 -15.68 7.33 -38.04
C ALA A 366 -16.56 8.44 -38.66
N GLY A 367 -16.79 9.54 -37.96
CA GLY A 367 -17.51 10.72 -38.46
C GLY A 367 -16.80 11.45 -39.62
N THR A 368 -15.49 11.34 -39.74
CA THR A 368 -14.70 12.02 -40.80
C THR A 368 -14.45 11.14 -42.05
N ILE A 369 -14.97 9.90 -42.09
CA ILE A 369 -14.86 9.02 -43.26
C ILE A 369 -15.50 9.69 -44.50
N ARG A 370 -14.76 9.75 -45.61
CA ARG A 370 -15.29 10.31 -46.87
C ARG A 370 -16.22 9.32 -47.55
N PRO A 371 -17.38 9.76 -48.09
CA PRO A 371 -18.30 8.87 -48.81
C PRO A 371 -17.65 8.13 -50.00
N THR A 372 -16.69 8.77 -50.68
CA THR A 372 -15.91 8.21 -51.78
C THR A 372 -15.04 7.02 -51.37
N ASP A 373 -14.69 6.88 -50.07
CA ASP A 373 -13.89 5.76 -49.56
C ASP A 373 -14.68 4.43 -49.61
N ALA A 374 -16.03 4.48 -49.65
CA ALA A 374 -16.89 3.32 -49.77
C ALA A 374 -16.83 2.68 -51.18
N LEU A 375 -16.52 3.46 -52.19
CA LEU A 375 -16.50 3.03 -53.59
C LEU A 375 -15.12 2.52 -54.06
N ARG A 376 -14.07 2.74 -53.26
CA ARG A 376 -12.73 2.21 -53.53
C ARG A 376 -12.57 0.84 -52.93
N GLU A 377 -12.70 -0.19 -53.74
CA GLU A 377 -12.60 -1.62 -53.37
C GLU A 377 -11.21 -2.04 -52.88
N ALA A 378 -10.19 -1.23 -53.11
CA ALA A 378 -8.79 -1.45 -52.74
C ALA A 378 -8.20 -0.32 -51.89
N ALA A 379 -8.91 0.15 -50.89
CA ALA A 379 -8.33 1.14 -49.98
C ALA A 379 -7.26 0.46 -49.10
N VAL A 380 -6.03 0.47 -49.60
CA VAL A 380 -4.82 0.27 -48.77
C VAL A 380 -4.94 1.17 -47.55
N GLU A 381 -4.81 0.61 -46.38
CA GLU A 381 -4.80 1.38 -45.12
C GLU A 381 -3.91 2.63 -45.28
N PRO A 382 -4.38 3.83 -44.91
CA PRO A 382 -3.59 5.05 -45.13
C PRO A 382 -2.24 4.89 -44.40
N LYS A 383 -1.16 4.87 -45.17
CA LYS A 383 0.23 4.70 -44.69
C LYS A 383 0.69 5.81 -43.72
N ARG A 384 -0.04 6.92 -43.62
CA ARG A 384 0.29 8.03 -42.74
C ARG A 384 -0.33 7.87 -41.37
N ILE A 385 0.53 7.70 -40.37
CA ILE A 385 0.19 7.77 -38.97
C ILE A 385 0.02 9.23 -38.61
N GLY A 386 -1.12 9.61 -37.98
CA GLY A 386 -1.44 11.02 -37.74
C GLY A 386 -0.39 11.70 -36.83
N PRO A 387 -0.05 12.98 -37.09
CA PRO A 387 0.97 13.71 -36.33
C PRO A 387 0.61 13.85 -34.84
N PHE A 388 -0.67 13.92 -34.50
CA PHE A 388 -1.13 13.98 -33.10
C PHE A 388 -0.76 12.74 -32.29
N ARG A 389 -0.73 11.56 -32.89
CA ARG A 389 -0.32 10.32 -32.20
C ARG A 389 1.18 10.30 -31.94
N LEU A 390 1.97 10.78 -32.90
CA LEU A 390 3.42 10.93 -32.73
C LEU A 390 3.74 11.96 -31.65
N LEU A 391 3.14 13.15 -31.76
CA LEU A 391 3.36 14.23 -30.80
C LEU A 391 2.91 13.80 -29.38
N GLY A 392 1.71 13.24 -29.23
CA GLY A 392 1.23 12.76 -27.93
C GLY A 392 2.09 11.67 -27.33
N GLY A 393 2.60 10.74 -28.16
CA GLY A 393 3.53 9.70 -27.71
C GLY A 393 4.89 10.25 -27.27
N LEU A 394 5.43 11.23 -28.02
CA LEU A 394 6.68 11.90 -27.67
C LEU A 394 6.54 12.75 -26.41
N VAL A 395 5.45 13.47 -26.26
CA VAL A 395 5.18 14.28 -25.06
C VAL A 395 5.04 13.36 -23.83
N ALA A 396 4.24 12.29 -23.92
CA ALA A 396 4.07 11.36 -22.81
C ALA A 396 5.40 10.69 -22.43
N LEU A 397 6.19 10.25 -23.41
CA LEU A 397 7.50 9.66 -23.14
C LEU A 397 8.46 10.67 -22.52
N PHE A 398 8.51 11.90 -23.04
CA PHE A 398 9.34 12.97 -22.51
C PHE A 398 8.95 13.34 -21.08
N CYS A 399 7.65 13.51 -20.81
CA CYS A 399 7.17 13.79 -19.45
C CYS A 399 7.48 12.64 -18.49
N GLY A 400 7.34 11.37 -18.93
CA GLY A 400 7.70 10.21 -18.13
C GLY A 400 9.19 10.13 -17.80
N VAL A 401 10.06 10.36 -18.81
CA VAL A 401 11.51 10.38 -18.59
C VAL A 401 11.93 11.58 -17.75
N ALA A 402 11.33 12.75 -17.96
CA ALA A 402 11.60 13.93 -17.15
C ALA A 402 11.16 13.72 -15.67
N ALA A 403 10.02 13.07 -15.44
CA ALA A 403 9.57 12.70 -14.11
C ALA A 403 10.52 11.69 -13.45
N LEU A 404 11.00 10.67 -14.18
CA LEU A 404 12.04 9.76 -13.69
C LEU A 404 13.34 10.50 -13.32
N ALA A 405 13.79 11.41 -14.17
CA ALA A 405 14.99 12.21 -13.89
C ALA A 405 14.79 13.12 -12.66
N ALA A 406 13.59 13.71 -12.52
CA ALA A 406 13.27 14.52 -11.35
C ALA A 406 13.28 13.68 -10.06
N VAL A 407 12.66 12.49 -10.08
CA VAL A 407 12.70 11.56 -8.94
C VAL A 407 14.15 11.12 -8.65
N ALA A 408 14.92 10.76 -9.66
CA ALA A 408 16.29 10.28 -9.47
C ALA A 408 17.26 11.34 -8.94
N LEU A 409 17.07 12.62 -9.31
CA LEU A 409 18.08 13.67 -9.07
C LEU A 409 17.62 14.74 -8.07
N ILE A 410 16.29 14.95 -7.91
CA ILE A 410 15.75 16.05 -7.13
C ILE A 410 14.97 15.54 -5.91
N PHE A 411 14.22 14.43 -6.07
CA PHE A 411 13.33 13.89 -5.04
C PHE A 411 13.58 12.38 -4.81
N PRO A 412 14.78 11.95 -4.38
CA PRO A 412 15.09 10.53 -4.27
C PRO A 412 14.16 9.78 -3.28
N SER A 413 13.63 10.45 -2.27
CA SER A 413 12.64 9.89 -1.36
C SER A 413 11.31 9.50 -2.03
N ALA A 414 10.95 10.15 -3.15
CA ALA A 414 9.78 9.79 -3.93
C ALA A 414 9.99 8.54 -4.81
N ALA A 415 11.22 8.04 -4.92
CA ALA A 415 11.55 6.86 -5.72
C ALA A 415 10.93 5.57 -5.16
N THR A 416 10.59 5.53 -3.88
CA THR A 416 9.96 4.39 -3.19
C THR A 416 8.45 4.57 -2.97
N ASP A 417 7.90 5.73 -3.34
CA ASP A 417 6.45 5.92 -3.28
C ASP A 417 5.77 5.17 -4.43
N GLN A 418 5.07 4.09 -4.07
CA GLN A 418 4.38 3.20 -5.01
C GLN A 418 3.38 3.92 -5.93
N LYS A 419 2.74 4.99 -5.43
CA LYS A 419 1.80 5.78 -6.23
C LYS A 419 2.52 6.56 -7.32
N THR A 420 3.57 7.30 -6.96
CA THR A 420 4.40 8.07 -7.89
C THR A 420 5.03 7.16 -8.94
N GLU A 421 5.56 6.01 -8.52
CA GLU A 421 6.10 5.00 -9.44
C GLU A 421 5.05 4.53 -10.45
N ALA A 422 3.86 4.13 -9.97
CA ALA A 422 2.79 3.64 -10.85
C ALA A 422 2.36 4.71 -11.88
N GLU A 423 2.24 5.98 -11.48
CA GLU A 423 1.89 7.08 -12.37
C GLU A 423 2.94 7.28 -13.48
N ILE A 424 4.22 7.25 -13.13
CA ILE A 424 5.33 7.38 -14.10
C ILE A 424 5.37 6.19 -15.05
N VAL A 425 5.25 4.97 -14.55
CA VAL A 425 5.23 3.74 -15.36
C VAL A 425 4.07 3.76 -16.35
N ILE A 426 2.86 4.15 -15.90
CA ILE A 426 1.68 4.32 -16.76
C ILE A 426 1.98 5.32 -17.89
N LEU A 427 2.59 6.46 -17.57
CA LEU A 427 2.91 7.51 -18.55
C LEU A 427 3.92 7.02 -19.60
N LEU A 428 4.95 6.28 -19.17
CA LEU A 428 5.94 5.67 -20.09
C LEU A 428 5.30 4.59 -20.97
N ILE A 429 4.43 3.76 -20.42
CA ILE A 429 3.69 2.74 -21.18
C ILE A 429 2.78 3.41 -22.22
N VAL A 430 2.04 4.45 -21.84
CA VAL A 430 1.19 5.22 -22.76
C VAL A 430 2.02 5.81 -23.90
N GLY A 431 3.14 6.46 -23.58
CA GLY A 431 4.05 7.01 -24.56
C GLY A 431 4.56 5.95 -25.54
N THR A 432 5.04 4.83 -25.04
CA THR A 432 5.54 3.70 -25.82
C THR A 432 4.44 3.04 -26.65
N ALA A 433 3.22 2.87 -26.09
CA ALA A 433 2.06 2.33 -26.82
C ALA A 433 1.62 3.23 -27.98
N LEU A 434 1.64 4.57 -27.80
CA LEU A 434 1.35 5.52 -28.85
C LEU A 434 2.40 5.49 -29.96
N LEU A 435 3.68 5.31 -29.62
CA LEU A 435 4.81 5.23 -30.54
C LEU A 435 4.98 3.84 -31.17
N SER A 436 4.33 2.79 -30.65
CA SER A 436 4.50 1.41 -31.12
C SER A 436 4.36 1.20 -32.64
N PRO A 437 3.46 1.87 -33.41
CA PRO A 437 3.40 1.69 -34.86
C PRO A 437 4.62 2.26 -35.61
N PHE A 438 5.34 3.20 -35.00
CA PHE A 438 6.59 3.73 -35.56
C PHE A 438 7.74 2.77 -35.23
N LEU A 439 7.79 2.28 -34.00
CA LEU A 439 8.80 1.36 -33.50
C LEU A 439 8.75 0.01 -34.20
N LEU A 440 7.55 -0.44 -34.62
CA LEU A 440 7.37 -1.68 -35.39
C LEU A 440 8.25 -1.72 -36.65
N ARG A 441 8.42 -0.59 -37.36
CA ARG A 441 9.25 -0.53 -38.56
C ARG A 441 10.73 -0.83 -38.25
N LEU A 442 11.19 -0.38 -37.09
CA LEU A 442 12.56 -0.60 -36.63
C LEU A 442 12.74 -2.04 -36.09
N LEU A 443 11.83 -2.46 -35.20
CA LEU A 443 11.94 -3.72 -34.48
C LEU A 443 11.64 -4.94 -35.35
N THR A 444 10.95 -4.78 -36.49
CA THR A 444 10.73 -5.88 -37.45
C THR A 444 11.87 -6.06 -38.45
N ARG A 445 12.92 -5.19 -38.48
CA ARG A 445 14.06 -5.32 -39.39
C ARG A 445 14.79 -6.66 -39.28
N PRO A 446 15.08 -7.18 -38.08
CA PRO A 446 15.80 -8.46 -37.94
C PRO A 446 15.05 -9.66 -38.52
N PHE A 447 13.72 -9.61 -38.52
CA PHE A 447 12.85 -10.70 -38.98
C PHE A 447 12.66 -10.71 -40.49
N GLY A 448 13.22 -9.77 -41.24
CA GLY A 448 13.05 -9.61 -42.69
C GLY A 448 14.00 -10.47 -43.55
N ARG A 449 14.70 -11.46 -42.99
CA ARG A 449 15.64 -12.32 -43.72
C ARG A 449 14.92 -13.61 -44.24
N GLY A 450 15.16 -13.94 -45.53
CA GLY A 450 14.51 -15.07 -46.17
C GLY A 450 13.07 -14.80 -46.65
N THR A 451 12.51 -15.64 -47.49
CA THR A 451 11.17 -15.45 -48.10
C THR A 451 10.06 -15.42 -47.04
N ALA A 452 10.09 -16.34 -46.09
CA ALA A 452 9.12 -16.39 -44.97
C ALA A 452 9.20 -15.17 -44.08
N GLY A 453 10.43 -14.70 -43.74
CA GLY A 453 10.63 -13.50 -42.97
C GLY A 453 10.18 -12.22 -43.67
N MET A 454 10.41 -12.09 -44.96
CA MET A 454 9.91 -10.97 -45.76
C MET A 454 8.39 -10.91 -45.81
N LEU A 455 7.73 -12.07 -45.98
CA LEU A 455 6.24 -12.19 -45.96
C LEU A 455 5.70 -11.80 -44.56
N LEU A 456 6.30 -12.31 -43.51
CA LEU A 456 5.93 -11.99 -42.12
C LEU A 456 6.06 -10.49 -41.83
N ARG A 457 7.20 -9.89 -42.18
CA ARG A 457 7.43 -8.45 -42.04
C ARG A 457 6.46 -7.62 -42.86
N ALA A 458 6.18 -8.00 -44.11
CA ALA A 458 5.20 -7.34 -44.96
C ALA A 458 3.80 -7.39 -44.37
N SER A 459 3.38 -8.57 -43.83
CA SER A 459 2.10 -8.75 -43.15
C SER A 459 1.97 -7.85 -41.93
N ILE A 460 3.00 -7.77 -41.07
CA ILE A 460 3.00 -6.91 -39.87
C ILE A 460 2.95 -5.41 -40.25
N LEU A 461 3.73 -4.99 -41.26
CA LEU A 461 3.80 -3.58 -41.66
C LEU A 461 2.58 -3.10 -42.43
N THR A 462 1.91 -3.98 -43.22
CA THR A 462 0.63 -3.63 -43.89
C THR A 462 -0.50 -3.47 -42.86
N GLY A 463 -0.48 -4.24 -41.77
CA GLY A 463 -1.42 -4.14 -40.65
C GLY A 463 -0.84 -3.44 -39.41
N ALA A 464 0.05 -2.45 -39.54
CA ALA A 464 0.81 -1.86 -38.44
C ALA A 464 -0.06 -1.34 -37.28
N ARG A 465 -1.27 -0.82 -37.52
CA ARG A 465 -2.19 -0.38 -36.48
C ARG A 465 -2.77 -1.56 -35.69
N ARG A 466 -3.08 -2.66 -36.39
CA ARG A 466 -3.58 -3.89 -35.80
C ARG A 466 -2.47 -4.58 -34.98
N ALA A 467 -1.27 -4.64 -35.56
CA ALA A 467 -0.08 -5.14 -34.90
C ALA A 467 0.22 -4.36 -33.61
N ALA A 468 0.17 -3.04 -33.67
CA ALA A 468 0.32 -2.19 -32.49
C ALA A 468 -0.75 -2.45 -31.41
N ALA A 469 -2.01 -2.70 -31.81
CA ALA A 469 -3.08 -3.02 -30.87
C ALA A 469 -2.86 -4.39 -30.15
N ALA A 470 -2.20 -5.35 -30.83
CA ALA A 470 -1.84 -6.64 -30.24
C ALA A 470 -0.64 -6.56 -29.28
N ILE A 471 0.28 -5.60 -29.49
CA ILE A 471 1.45 -5.37 -28.61
C ILE A 471 1.04 -4.72 -27.29
N VAL A 472 0.06 -3.81 -27.32
CA VAL A 472 -0.29 -2.99 -26.16
C VAL A 472 -0.66 -3.80 -24.91
N PRO A 473 -1.50 -4.86 -24.95
CA PRO A 473 -1.79 -5.68 -23.77
C PRO A 473 -0.53 -6.32 -23.17
N VAL A 474 0.37 -6.83 -24.03
CA VAL A 474 1.64 -7.44 -23.59
C VAL A 474 2.54 -6.39 -22.96
N LEU A 475 2.66 -5.21 -23.59
CA LEU A 475 3.44 -4.08 -23.06
C LEU A 475 2.95 -3.64 -21.68
N ILE A 476 1.64 -3.54 -21.50
CA ILE A 476 1.06 -3.14 -20.22
C ILE A 476 1.36 -4.20 -19.16
N THR A 477 1.05 -5.47 -19.41
CA THR A 477 1.21 -6.54 -18.41
C THR A 477 2.66 -6.74 -18.03
N ALA A 478 3.51 -6.96 -19.04
CA ALA A 478 4.93 -7.21 -18.79
C ALA A 478 5.63 -5.95 -18.26
N GLY A 479 5.26 -4.76 -18.78
CA GLY A 479 5.87 -3.50 -18.36
C GLY A 479 5.50 -3.10 -16.94
N LEU A 480 4.22 -3.18 -16.56
CA LEU A 480 3.79 -2.95 -15.17
C LEU A 480 4.40 -3.96 -14.22
N ALA A 481 4.28 -5.26 -14.56
CA ALA A 481 4.80 -6.33 -13.71
C ALA A 481 6.32 -6.19 -13.50
N ALA A 482 7.09 -6.06 -14.56
CA ALA A 482 8.54 -5.98 -14.46
C ALA A 482 9.03 -4.69 -13.79
N SER A 483 8.33 -3.56 -13.99
CA SER A 483 8.69 -2.29 -13.31
C SER A 483 8.39 -2.35 -11.82
N ILE A 484 7.16 -2.70 -11.44
CA ILE A 484 6.74 -2.69 -10.04
C ILE A 484 7.44 -3.79 -9.23
N LEU A 485 7.54 -5.03 -9.78
CA LEU A 485 8.28 -6.12 -9.12
C LEU A 485 9.76 -5.77 -8.97
N GLY A 486 10.40 -5.36 -10.07
CA GLY A 486 11.82 -5.04 -10.08
C GLY A 486 12.17 -3.87 -9.16
N ALA A 487 11.33 -2.83 -9.11
CA ALA A 487 11.52 -1.70 -8.21
C ALA A 487 11.32 -2.11 -6.75
N SER A 488 10.25 -2.86 -6.44
CA SER A 488 9.99 -3.36 -5.09
C SER A 488 11.10 -4.28 -4.59
N ASP A 489 11.55 -5.24 -5.40
CA ASP A 489 12.63 -6.16 -5.03
C ASP A 489 13.96 -5.43 -4.86
N THR A 490 14.24 -4.44 -5.72
CA THR A 490 15.45 -3.61 -5.62
C THR A 490 15.43 -2.73 -4.37
N ALA A 491 14.29 -2.12 -4.06
CA ALA A 491 14.11 -1.32 -2.85
C ALA A 491 14.25 -2.18 -1.58
N ASN A 492 13.65 -3.38 -1.56
CA ASN A 492 13.77 -4.32 -0.44
C ASN A 492 15.20 -4.81 -0.25
N ALA A 493 15.93 -5.07 -1.34
CA ALA A 493 17.34 -5.46 -1.27
C ALA A 493 18.21 -4.32 -0.74
N ALA A 494 17.93 -3.10 -1.15
CA ALA A 494 18.62 -1.91 -0.63
C ALA A 494 18.35 -1.72 0.87
N ALA A 495 17.09 -1.91 1.27
CA ALA A 495 16.64 -1.88 2.67
C ALA A 495 17.39 -2.89 3.52
N SER A 496 17.38 -4.14 3.11
CA SER A 496 18.07 -5.23 3.83
C SER A 496 19.58 -5.05 3.87
N ALA A 497 20.19 -4.46 2.83
CA ALA A 497 21.61 -4.13 2.83
C ALA A 497 21.93 -3.03 3.87
N GLY A 498 21.09 -2.03 4.01
CA GLY A 498 21.24 -0.98 5.03
C GLY A 498 21.15 -1.54 6.46
N GLU A 499 20.16 -2.39 6.73
CA GLU A 499 20.02 -3.09 8.02
C GLU A 499 21.21 -4.00 8.30
N HIS A 500 21.73 -4.69 7.30
CA HIS A 500 22.95 -5.49 7.42
C HIS A 500 24.17 -4.67 7.82
N GLN A 501 24.34 -3.50 7.23
CA GLN A 501 25.45 -2.61 7.56
C GLN A 501 25.35 -2.09 8.99
N GLN A 502 24.17 -1.74 9.45
CA GLN A 502 23.93 -1.30 10.83
C GLN A 502 24.21 -2.43 11.84
N ALA A 503 23.80 -3.64 11.52
CA ALA A 503 23.98 -4.81 12.37
C ALA A 503 25.34 -5.51 12.21
N ALA A 504 26.23 -5.01 11.36
CA ALA A 504 27.52 -5.65 11.06
C ALA A 504 28.46 -5.78 12.27
N GLY A 505 28.22 -5.01 13.34
CA GLY A 505 28.95 -5.11 14.60
C GLY A 505 28.47 -6.23 15.53
N ALA A 506 27.24 -6.76 15.31
CA ALA A 506 26.63 -7.76 16.19
C ALA A 506 26.88 -9.19 15.70
N ASP A 507 26.99 -10.13 16.65
CA ASP A 507 26.98 -11.58 16.39
C ASP A 507 25.55 -12.14 16.43
N PHE A 508 24.73 -11.58 17.32
CA PHE A 508 23.37 -12.04 17.59
C PHE A 508 22.39 -10.88 17.64
N VAL A 509 21.13 -11.19 17.32
CA VAL A 509 19.99 -10.32 17.57
C VAL A 509 19.03 -11.06 18.50
N VAL A 510 18.62 -10.39 19.57
CA VAL A 510 17.57 -10.87 20.47
C VAL A 510 16.25 -10.25 20.03
N LEU A 511 15.28 -11.09 19.73
CA LEU A 511 13.95 -10.72 19.23
C LEU A 511 12.88 -11.19 20.22
N PRO A 512 11.75 -10.48 20.31
CA PRO A 512 10.61 -10.94 21.11
C PRO A 512 10.02 -12.23 20.51
N ALA A 513 9.43 -13.06 21.38
CA ALA A 513 8.78 -14.30 20.99
C ALA A 513 7.39 -14.39 21.67
N GLY A 514 6.37 -13.85 20.98
CA GLY A 514 5.01 -13.79 21.50
C GLY A 514 4.70 -12.58 22.38
N THR A 515 5.61 -11.60 22.46
CA THR A 515 5.44 -10.30 23.12
C THR A 515 5.61 -9.18 22.08
N PRO A 516 5.03 -7.98 22.27
CA PRO A 516 5.19 -6.86 21.33
C PRO A 516 6.61 -6.30 21.29
N GLY A 517 7.41 -6.57 22.30
CA GLY A 517 8.81 -6.16 22.41
C GLY A 517 9.52 -6.91 23.52
N LEU A 518 10.76 -6.54 23.82
CA LEU A 518 11.57 -7.10 24.88
C LEU A 518 11.29 -6.38 26.20
N THR A 519 11.17 -7.13 27.29
CA THR A 519 10.93 -6.53 28.61
C THR A 519 12.18 -5.81 29.13
N ALA A 520 11.99 -4.71 29.88
CA ALA A 520 13.11 -3.96 30.48
C ALA A 520 14.01 -4.86 31.33
N ALA A 521 13.43 -5.75 32.15
CA ALA A 521 14.19 -6.69 32.96
C ALA A 521 15.07 -7.65 32.14
N LEU A 522 14.65 -8.02 30.93
CA LEU A 522 15.48 -8.83 30.02
C LEU A 522 16.62 -8.01 29.42
N VAL A 523 16.35 -6.77 29.04
CA VAL A 523 17.38 -5.84 28.50
C VAL A 523 18.46 -5.60 29.55
N ASP A 524 18.08 -5.26 30.79
CA ASP A 524 19.00 -5.06 31.92
C ASP A 524 19.85 -6.31 32.21
N ARG A 525 19.21 -7.50 32.14
CA ARG A 525 19.92 -8.77 32.29
C ARG A 525 20.97 -8.99 31.18
N ILE A 526 20.63 -8.69 29.93
CA ILE A 526 21.58 -8.82 28.81
C ILE A 526 22.77 -7.90 29.04
N HIS A 527 22.54 -6.65 29.46
CA HIS A 527 23.61 -5.68 29.73
C HIS A 527 24.51 -6.11 30.92
N SER A 528 23.97 -6.88 31.86
CA SER A 528 24.75 -7.36 33.01
C SER A 528 25.67 -8.55 32.68
N ILE A 529 25.62 -9.11 31.48
CA ILE A 529 26.46 -10.27 31.10
C ILE A 529 27.85 -9.80 30.73
N SER A 530 28.86 -10.30 31.44
CA SER A 530 30.26 -10.00 31.18
C SER A 530 30.68 -10.50 29.79
N GLY A 531 31.35 -9.65 28.99
CA GLY A 531 31.78 -9.97 27.64
C GLY A 531 30.65 -9.94 26.59
N VAL A 532 29.52 -9.31 26.92
CA VAL A 532 28.46 -8.99 25.95
C VAL A 532 28.30 -7.48 25.88
N GLU A 533 28.55 -6.93 24.70
CA GLU A 533 28.20 -5.56 24.37
C GLU A 533 26.85 -5.57 23.64
N ALA A 534 25.86 -4.85 24.15
CA ALA A 534 24.51 -4.89 23.60
C ALA A 534 23.95 -3.48 23.43
N THR A 535 23.07 -3.29 22.46
CA THR A 535 22.30 -2.05 22.22
C THR A 535 20.86 -2.44 21.99
N ALA A 536 19.96 -1.94 22.83
CA ALA A 536 18.53 -2.08 22.61
C ALA A 536 18.04 -1.03 21.62
N VAL A 537 17.20 -1.44 20.67
CA VAL A 537 16.73 -0.61 19.57
C VAL A 537 15.22 -0.72 19.45
N THR A 538 14.59 0.43 19.23
CA THR A 538 13.17 0.55 18.89
C THR A 538 13.03 1.37 17.61
N ASP A 539 12.25 0.88 16.66
CA ASP A 539 11.86 1.66 15.49
C ASP A 539 10.68 2.57 15.87
N THR A 540 10.76 3.82 15.49
CA THR A 540 9.73 4.83 15.76
C THR A 540 9.66 5.82 14.60
N ASN A 541 8.69 6.70 14.64
CA ASN A 541 8.61 7.84 13.73
C ASN A 541 8.43 9.12 14.56
N MET A 542 9.10 10.17 14.18
CA MET A 542 8.97 11.48 14.82
C MET A 542 8.39 12.50 13.84
N LEU A 543 7.55 13.39 14.32
CA LEU A 543 7.01 14.47 13.51
C LEU A 543 8.00 15.62 13.47
N VAL A 544 8.41 16.04 12.27
CA VAL A 544 9.40 17.10 12.07
C VAL A 544 9.01 17.95 10.87
N PHE A 545 9.28 19.24 10.92
CA PHE A 545 9.24 20.07 9.73
C PHE A 545 10.38 19.68 8.80
N GLN A 546 10.03 19.24 7.58
CA GLN A 546 11.01 18.86 6.58
C GLN A 546 11.95 20.05 6.29
N PRO A 547 13.27 19.83 6.22
CA PRO A 547 14.18 20.87 5.76
C PRO A 547 13.85 21.26 4.31
N PRO A 548 14.14 22.50 3.90
CA PRO A 548 13.95 22.91 2.51
C PRO A 548 14.73 21.99 1.59
N ILE A 549 14.07 21.48 0.55
CA ILE A 549 14.77 20.77 -0.51
C ILE A 549 15.69 21.78 -1.18
N THR A 550 16.99 21.62 -0.97
CA THR A 550 18.04 22.59 -1.27
C THR A 550 18.03 23.12 -2.72
N SER A 551 17.47 22.37 -3.66
CA SER A 551 17.40 22.78 -5.08
C SER A 551 16.18 23.67 -5.42
N LEU A 552 15.08 23.62 -4.66
CA LEU A 552 13.81 24.28 -5.03
C LEU A 552 13.19 25.13 -3.91
N HIS A 553 13.78 25.17 -2.71
CA HIS A 553 13.23 25.85 -1.52
C HIS A 553 11.78 25.47 -1.21
N LEU A 554 11.35 24.24 -1.63
CA LEU A 554 10.05 23.70 -1.32
C LEU A 554 10.11 23.06 0.07
N GLU A 555 9.42 23.67 1.00
CA GLU A 555 9.31 23.22 2.39
C GLU A 555 7.92 22.65 2.62
N ALA A 556 7.81 21.54 3.34
CA ALA A 556 6.50 21.10 3.81
C ALA A 556 5.94 22.15 4.78
N PRO A 557 4.70 22.61 4.57
CA PRO A 557 4.10 23.64 5.43
C PRO A 557 3.79 23.12 6.83
N ILE A 558 3.63 21.80 6.99
CA ILE A 558 3.27 21.09 8.23
C ILE A 558 4.33 20.05 8.59
N PRO A 559 4.46 19.66 9.87
CA PRO A 559 5.29 18.53 10.25
C PRO A 559 4.82 17.23 9.59
N ILE A 560 5.78 16.43 9.16
CA ILE A 560 5.51 15.09 8.59
C ILE A 560 6.30 14.03 9.36
N PRO A 561 5.86 12.76 9.34
CA PRO A 561 6.56 11.69 10.02
C PRO A 561 7.86 11.33 9.32
N PHE A 562 8.95 11.23 10.10
CA PHE A 562 10.24 10.72 9.66
C PHE A 562 10.64 9.51 10.49
N SER A 563 11.24 8.52 9.83
CA SER A 563 11.78 7.33 10.47
C SER A 563 12.87 7.68 11.48
N ALA A 564 12.76 7.16 12.67
CA ALA A 564 13.71 7.31 13.75
C ALA A 564 13.97 5.96 14.43
N ILE A 565 15.15 5.80 15.04
CA ILE A 565 15.40 4.75 15.99
C ILE A 565 15.69 5.34 17.37
N GLY A 566 15.07 4.74 18.40
CA GLY A 566 15.46 4.93 19.79
C GLY A 566 16.50 3.88 20.17
N ILE A 567 17.60 4.33 20.78
CA ILE A 567 18.63 3.43 21.33
C ILE A 567 18.86 3.78 22.80
N ASP A 568 19.14 2.76 23.62
CA ASP A 568 19.45 2.96 25.02
C ASP A 568 20.89 3.49 25.24
N HIS A 569 21.83 2.91 24.56
CA HIS A 569 23.21 3.39 24.47
C HIS A 569 23.90 2.78 23.23
N LEU A 570 24.91 3.45 22.74
CA LEU A 570 25.68 2.94 21.60
C LEU A 570 26.74 1.95 22.11
N SER A 571 26.74 0.74 21.58
CA SER A 571 27.80 -0.25 21.75
C SER A 571 28.43 -0.64 20.41
N ALA A 572 29.51 -1.39 20.41
CA ALA A 572 30.12 -1.93 19.22
C ALA A 572 29.23 -2.93 18.43
N ALA A 573 28.07 -3.31 19.02
CA ALA A 573 27.09 -4.17 18.37
C ALA A 573 26.31 -3.44 17.26
N LEU A 574 26.18 -2.11 17.34
CA LEU A 574 25.49 -1.29 16.35
C LEU A 574 26.48 -0.42 15.57
N ASN A 575 26.61 -0.68 14.27
CA ASN A 575 27.56 0.02 13.42
C ASN A 575 26.89 1.22 12.71
N LEU A 576 27.00 2.39 13.31
CA LEU A 576 26.56 3.66 12.73
C LEU A 576 27.77 4.46 12.27
N LYS A 577 27.86 4.75 10.97
CA LYS A 577 28.98 5.50 10.41
C LYS A 577 28.82 7.00 10.71
N VAL A 578 29.48 7.48 11.77
CA VAL A 578 29.50 8.90 12.13
C VAL A 578 30.39 9.68 11.16
N THR A 579 29.87 10.75 10.58
CA THR A 579 30.58 11.65 9.67
C THR A 579 31.09 12.91 10.39
N ALA A 580 30.35 13.36 11.42
CA ALA A 580 30.73 14.49 12.26
C ALA A 580 30.20 14.30 13.69
N GLY A 581 30.92 14.80 14.69
CA GLY A 581 30.54 14.68 16.09
C GLY A 581 30.80 13.31 16.71
N SER A 582 30.01 12.95 17.73
CA SER A 582 30.10 11.67 18.43
C SER A 582 28.75 11.26 18.99
N LEU A 583 28.44 9.98 18.91
CA LEU A 583 27.23 9.39 19.53
C LEU A 583 27.44 9.03 21.01
N THR A 584 28.67 9.15 21.53
CA THR A 584 28.93 9.02 22.98
C THR A 584 28.34 10.22 23.69
N GLY A 585 27.30 9.99 24.50
CA GLY A 585 26.58 11.08 25.17
C GLY A 585 25.20 11.38 24.54
N LEU A 586 24.68 10.44 23.75
CA LEU A 586 23.28 10.47 23.37
C LEU A 586 22.42 10.29 24.63
N ASP A 587 21.54 11.23 24.86
CA ASP A 587 20.64 11.30 26.01
C ASP A 587 19.27 11.85 25.61
N ASP A 588 18.39 12.08 26.57
CA ASP A 588 17.04 12.60 26.38
C ASP A 588 16.97 14.02 25.81
N GLN A 589 18.09 14.77 25.78
CA GLN A 589 18.19 16.15 25.26
C GLN A 589 18.96 16.25 23.94
N THR A 590 19.43 15.13 23.43
CA THR A 590 20.31 15.12 22.27
C THR A 590 19.77 14.20 21.15
N ILE A 591 20.25 14.46 19.93
CA ILE A 591 19.85 13.72 18.73
C ILE A 591 21.05 13.57 17.80
N ALA A 592 21.10 12.47 17.07
CA ALA A 592 21.91 12.39 15.87
C ALA A 592 21.02 12.35 14.63
N VAL A 593 21.50 12.95 13.57
CA VAL A 593 20.75 13.13 12.32
C VAL A 593 21.50 12.53 11.15
N ASP A 594 20.77 12.11 10.14
CA ASP A 594 21.33 11.71 8.87
C ASP A 594 21.91 12.92 8.12
N SER A 595 22.94 12.68 7.31
CA SER A 595 23.62 13.73 6.53
C SER A 595 22.72 14.46 5.53
N SER A 596 21.55 13.90 5.19
CA SER A 596 20.55 14.54 4.31
C SER A 596 19.82 15.72 4.96
N TRP A 597 19.91 15.87 6.29
CA TRP A 597 19.22 16.95 7.03
C TRP A 597 19.92 18.31 6.95
N ASP A 598 21.10 18.40 6.37
CA ASP A 598 21.90 19.63 6.28
C ASP A 598 22.05 20.34 7.66
N LYS A 599 22.26 19.54 8.71
CA LYS A 599 22.45 19.97 10.09
C LYS A 599 23.89 19.78 10.54
N HIS A 600 24.33 20.65 11.42
CA HIS A 600 25.66 20.62 12.00
C HIS A 600 25.62 20.27 13.48
N VAL A 601 26.71 19.71 13.97
CA VAL A 601 26.88 19.47 15.41
C VAL A 601 26.75 20.79 16.18
N GLY A 602 25.85 20.80 17.16
CA GLY A 602 25.53 21.99 17.96
C GLY A 602 24.20 22.64 17.60
N ASP A 603 23.62 22.35 16.45
CA ASP A 603 22.28 22.84 16.07
C ASP A 603 21.22 22.29 16.99
N THR A 604 20.09 22.98 17.08
CA THR A 604 18.90 22.49 17.81
C THR A 604 17.79 22.18 16.83
N MET A 605 17.17 21.01 16.98
CA MET A 605 15.99 20.58 16.23
C MET A 605 14.77 20.59 17.13
N ARG A 606 13.66 21.17 16.64
CA ARG A 606 12.33 21.02 17.22
C ARG A 606 11.60 19.89 16.49
N LEU A 607 11.08 18.97 17.26
CA LEU A 607 10.34 17.82 16.75
C LEU A 607 9.30 17.38 17.79
N TRP A 608 8.43 16.49 17.40
CA TRP A 608 7.43 15.92 18.29
C TRP A 608 7.58 14.41 18.34
N GLN A 609 7.47 13.87 19.53
CA GLN A 609 7.39 12.45 19.78
C GLN A 609 6.13 11.86 19.10
N PRO A 610 5.98 10.55 18.97
CA PRO A 610 4.80 9.92 18.37
C PRO A 610 3.47 10.36 18.99
N ASP A 611 3.46 10.67 20.29
CA ASP A 611 2.31 11.12 21.08
C ASP A 611 2.04 12.63 21.00
N GLY A 612 2.84 13.37 20.21
CA GLY A 612 2.73 14.82 20.08
C GLY A 612 3.47 15.63 21.14
N THR A 613 4.19 14.99 22.04
CA THR A 613 5.03 15.70 23.03
C THR A 613 6.14 16.49 22.32
N PRO A 614 6.18 17.83 22.46
CA PRO A 614 7.21 18.62 21.80
C PRO A 614 8.56 18.45 22.51
N VAL A 615 9.59 18.19 21.75
CA VAL A 615 10.97 18.09 22.23
C VAL A 615 11.90 18.98 21.40
N SER A 616 12.90 19.52 22.06
CA SER A 616 13.94 20.32 21.41
C SER A 616 15.28 19.68 21.71
N LEU A 617 15.85 19.01 20.72
CA LEU A 617 17.04 18.19 20.87
C LEU A 617 18.24 18.85 20.20
N LYS A 618 19.40 18.76 20.85
CA LYS A 618 20.67 19.28 20.31
C LYS A 618 21.35 18.21 19.45
N VAL A 619 21.75 18.57 18.25
CA VAL A 619 22.49 17.67 17.36
C VAL A 619 23.90 17.45 17.90
N ILE A 620 24.25 16.21 18.26
CA ILE A 620 25.57 15.83 18.74
C ILE A 620 26.39 15.06 17.70
N ALA A 621 25.73 14.45 16.74
CA ALA A 621 26.40 13.74 15.68
C ALA A 621 25.61 13.83 14.37
N VAL A 622 26.37 13.73 13.28
CA VAL A 622 25.82 13.51 11.93
C VAL A 622 26.28 12.14 11.48
N VAL A 623 25.35 11.29 11.06
CA VAL A 623 25.66 9.97 10.54
C VAL A 623 25.55 9.96 9.03
N ALA A 624 26.33 9.09 8.38
CA ALA A 624 26.18 8.88 6.94
C ALA A 624 24.79 8.34 6.66
N SER A 625 24.19 8.79 5.57
CA SER A 625 22.91 8.25 5.14
C SER A 625 23.03 6.75 4.94
N SER A 626 22.16 6.00 5.58
CA SER A 626 22.03 4.56 5.39
C SER A 626 21.00 4.23 4.31
N GLY A 627 20.61 5.25 3.53
CA GLY A 627 19.65 5.13 2.43
C GLY A 627 18.20 5.10 2.91
N LEU A 628 17.31 4.70 1.99
CA LEU A 628 15.84 4.74 2.16
C LEU A 628 15.28 3.95 3.35
N SER A 629 16.06 3.08 3.94
CA SER A 629 15.65 2.21 5.06
C SER A 629 16.42 2.47 6.33
N GLY A 630 17.40 3.39 6.29
CA GLY A 630 18.07 3.81 7.48
C GLY A 630 17.24 4.83 8.26
N PRO A 631 17.43 4.89 9.57
CA PRO A 631 16.79 5.91 10.37
C PRO A 631 17.33 7.27 9.97
N SER A 632 16.42 8.20 9.67
CA SER A 632 16.78 9.59 9.42
C SER A 632 17.17 10.33 10.71
N LEU A 633 16.72 9.80 11.86
CA LEU A 633 16.92 10.37 13.18
C LEU A 633 17.30 9.26 14.16
N ILE A 634 18.26 9.54 15.06
CA ILE A 634 18.65 8.63 16.14
C ILE A 634 18.49 9.41 17.45
N VAL A 635 17.63 8.87 18.30
CA VAL A 635 17.26 9.50 19.59
C VAL A 635 17.52 8.52 20.73
N ASP A 636 17.53 9.02 21.94
CA ASP A 636 17.48 8.17 23.14
C ASP A 636 16.18 7.35 23.17
N LEU A 637 16.23 6.15 23.76
CA LEU A 637 15.10 5.25 23.85
C LEU A 637 13.87 5.88 24.54
N HIS A 638 14.12 6.79 25.51
CA HIS A 638 13.06 7.54 26.19
C HIS A 638 12.26 8.43 25.22
N ASN A 639 12.92 9.04 24.26
CA ASN A 639 12.28 9.87 23.25
C ASN A 639 11.56 9.07 22.15
N ALA A 640 11.80 7.76 22.08
CA ALA A 640 11.15 6.89 21.09
C ALA A 640 9.67 6.61 21.40
N GLY A 641 9.21 6.88 22.63
CA GLY A 641 7.81 6.72 23.03
C GLY A 641 7.33 5.27 23.10
N ALA A 642 8.22 4.28 23.05
CA ALA A 642 7.88 2.87 23.09
C ALA A 642 8.33 2.21 24.40
N PRO A 643 7.43 1.58 25.16
CA PRO A 643 7.76 1.01 26.48
C PRO A 643 8.60 -0.26 26.42
N MET A 644 8.72 -0.89 25.25
CA MET A 644 9.42 -2.16 25.06
C MET A 644 10.27 -2.09 23.78
N PRO A 645 11.61 -2.27 23.88
CA PRO A 645 12.47 -2.34 22.71
C PRO A 645 12.06 -3.44 21.73
N ALA A 646 12.16 -3.16 20.44
CA ALA A 646 11.81 -4.10 19.39
C ALA A 646 12.85 -5.22 19.24
N ARG A 647 14.12 -4.89 19.46
CA ARG A 647 15.26 -5.83 19.35
C ARG A 647 16.46 -5.36 20.17
N VAL A 648 17.36 -6.32 20.47
CA VAL A 648 18.69 -6.03 21.04
C VAL A 648 19.74 -6.64 20.14
N TYR A 649 20.65 -5.79 19.64
CA TYR A 649 21.88 -6.23 18.99
C TYR A 649 22.92 -6.57 20.04
N ALA A 650 23.55 -7.72 19.92
CA ALA A 650 24.54 -8.19 20.87
C ALA A 650 25.81 -8.68 20.18
N LYS A 651 26.95 -8.17 20.64
CA LYS A 651 28.28 -8.63 20.28
C LYS A 651 28.86 -9.39 21.46
N THR A 652 29.53 -10.49 21.18
CA THR A 652 30.07 -11.40 22.22
C THR A 652 31.57 -11.57 22.05
N ASP A 653 32.31 -11.42 23.14
CA ASP A 653 33.78 -11.53 23.10
C ASP A 653 34.26 -13.00 23.01
N SER A 654 33.41 -13.95 23.38
CA SER A 654 33.76 -15.37 23.45
C SER A 654 32.56 -16.30 23.33
N GLY A 655 32.81 -17.57 23.07
CA GLY A 655 31.77 -18.61 23.10
C GLY A 655 31.09 -18.78 24.47
N ALA A 656 31.76 -18.44 25.56
CA ALA A 656 31.21 -18.46 26.92
C ALA A 656 30.18 -17.34 27.10
N SER A 657 30.47 -16.10 26.58
CA SER A 657 29.54 -14.97 26.60
C SER A 657 28.31 -15.25 25.73
N ALA A 658 28.50 -15.89 24.57
CA ALA A 658 27.40 -16.32 23.72
C ALA A 658 26.49 -17.35 24.40
N ALA A 659 27.08 -18.34 25.13
CA ALA A 659 26.32 -19.31 25.90
C ALA A 659 25.53 -18.66 27.07
N ALA A 660 26.14 -17.67 27.74
CA ALA A 660 25.50 -16.90 28.79
C ALA A 660 24.32 -16.09 28.26
N LEU A 661 24.46 -15.45 27.08
CA LEU A 661 23.37 -14.73 26.38
C LEU A 661 22.21 -15.68 26.06
N LEU A 662 22.50 -16.83 25.46
CA LEU A 662 21.50 -17.86 25.18
C LEU A 662 20.79 -18.37 26.43
N ALA A 663 21.50 -18.53 27.54
CA ALA A 663 20.92 -18.95 28.83
C ALA A 663 20.05 -17.86 29.45
N ALA A 664 20.46 -16.57 29.34
CA ALA A 664 19.70 -15.45 29.89
C ALA A 664 18.36 -15.25 29.19
N VAL A 665 18.31 -15.55 27.89
CA VAL A 665 17.10 -15.37 27.03
C VAL A 665 16.15 -16.57 27.14
N ARG A 666 16.63 -17.76 27.54
CA ARG A 666 15.77 -18.93 27.72
C ARG A 666 14.65 -18.63 28.72
N SER A 667 13.44 -19.01 28.36
CA SER A 667 12.23 -18.82 29.19
C SER A 667 11.75 -17.37 29.38
N GLN A 668 12.26 -16.38 28.57
CA GLN A 668 11.95 -14.97 28.74
C GLN A 668 11.09 -14.37 27.59
N HIS A 669 10.31 -15.19 26.89
CA HIS A 669 9.53 -14.74 25.71
C HIS A 669 10.38 -14.00 24.66
N ALA A 670 11.61 -14.46 24.50
CA ALA A 670 12.52 -13.92 23.51
C ALA A 670 13.32 -15.06 22.85
N ARG A 671 13.86 -14.79 21.70
CA ARG A 671 14.71 -15.72 20.94
C ARG A 671 15.98 -15.03 20.51
N VAL A 672 17.08 -15.74 20.54
CA VAL A 672 18.38 -15.30 20.02
C VAL A 672 18.53 -15.85 18.62
N VAL A 673 18.83 -14.99 17.67
CA VAL A 673 19.02 -15.34 16.26
C VAL A 673 20.43 -14.88 15.87
N PRO A 674 21.27 -15.72 15.25
CA PRO A 674 22.53 -15.27 14.67
C PRO A 674 22.26 -14.20 13.59
N ILE A 675 23.13 -13.19 13.51
CA ILE A 675 22.93 -12.07 12.59
C ILE A 675 22.73 -12.52 11.12
N SER A 676 23.46 -13.57 10.71
CA SER A 676 23.32 -14.13 9.35
C SER A 676 21.96 -14.75 9.06
N GLY A 677 21.29 -15.30 10.09
CA GLY A 677 19.95 -15.85 9.95
C GLY A 677 18.83 -14.80 10.11
N TRP A 678 19.10 -13.75 10.91
CA TRP A 678 18.13 -12.68 11.14
C TRP A 678 17.85 -11.87 9.87
N SER A 679 18.88 -11.46 9.18
CA SER A 679 18.75 -10.68 7.95
C SER A 679 17.99 -11.43 6.84
N ALA A 680 18.25 -12.75 6.71
CA ALA A 680 17.47 -13.58 5.80
C ALA A 680 15.96 -13.64 6.21
N ALA A 681 15.70 -13.75 7.52
CA ALA A 681 14.32 -13.81 8.01
C ALA A 681 13.56 -12.48 7.86
N VAL A 682 14.22 -11.33 8.05
CA VAL A 682 13.62 -10.01 7.85
C VAL A 682 13.33 -9.76 6.37
N SER A 683 14.29 -10.04 5.50
CA SER A 683 14.10 -9.92 4.06
C SER A 683 12.98 -10.82 3.54
N ASP A 684 12.86 -12.06 4.05
CA ASP A 684 11.78 -12.99 3.71
C ASP A 684 10.40 -12.49 4.18
N GLN A 685 10.32 -11.89 5.35
CA GLN A 685 9.06 -11.36 5.88
C GLN A 685 8.58 -10.13 5.09
N GLN A 686 9.48 -9.20 4.82
CA GLN A 686 9.22 -8.02 3.99
C GLN A 686 8.84 -8.43 2.55
N ALA A 687 9.58 -9.38 1.97
CA ALA A 687 9.29 -9.92 0.65
C ALA A 687 7.90 -10.58 0.60
N LYS A 688 7.49 -11.34 1.63
CA LYS A 688 6.16 -11.96 1.71
C LYS A 688 5.04 -10.91 1.77
N GLN A 689 5.20 -9.86 2.57
CA GLN A 689 4.20 -8.79 2.65
C GLN A 689 4.04 -8.08 1.31
N ASN A 690 5.15 -7.74 0.65
CA ASN A 690 5.13 -7.12 -0.66
C ASN A 690 4.61 -8.06 -1.75
N GLN A 691 4.97 -9.36 -1.70
CA GLN A 691 4.52 -10.38 -2.63
C GLN A 691 3.00 -10.48 -2.69
N VAL A 692 2.31 -10.39 -1.56
CA VAL A 692 0.84 -10.46 -1.48
C VAL A 692 0.19 -9.33 -2.28
N GLY A 693 0.66 -8.09 -2.12
CA GLY A 693 0.19 -6.96 -2.90
C GLY A 693 0.47 -7.11 -4.40
N LEU A 694 1.67 -7.60 -4.71
CA LEU A 694 2.11 -7.84 -6.08
C LEU A 694 1.33 -8.97 -6.76
N GLU A 695 1.03 -10.07 -6.08
CA GLU A 695 0.21 -11.17 -6.59
C GLU A 695 -1.18 -10.70 -7.01
N LEU A 696 -1.79 -9.80 -6.23
CA LEU A 696 -3.09 -9.21 -6.56
C LEU A 696 -2.99 -8.34 -7.81
N LEU A 697 -2.03 -7.42 -7.87
CA LEU A 697 -1.84 -6.53 -9.02
C LEU A 697 -1.49 -7.32 -10.29
N LEU A 698 -0.59 -8.30 -10.18
CA LEU A 698 -0.17 -9.16 -11.28
C LEU A 698 -1.33 -10.06 -11.76
N GLY A 699 -2.10 -10.64 -10.85
CA GLY A 699 -3.28 -11.44 -11.17
C GLY A 699 -4.31 -10.65 -11.99
N ILE A 700 -4.59 -9.41 -11.60
CA ILE A 700 -5.46 -8.49 -12.32
C ILE A 700 -4.88 -8.19 -13.71
N ALA A 701 -3.61 -7.84 -13.82
CA ALA A 701 -2.96 -7.51 -15.08
C ALA A 701 -2.95 -8.70 -16.05
N ILE A 702 -2.66 -9.90 -15.55
CA ILE A 702 -2.69 -11.14 -16.36
C ILE A 702 -4.10 -11.46 -16.86
N ALA A 703 -5.11 -11.38 -15.99
CA ALA A 703 -6.50 -11.62 -16.36
C ALA A 703 -6.97 -10.67 -17.47
N TYR A 704 -6.68 -9.40 -17.34
CA TYR A 704 -6.98 -8.39 -18.36
C TYR A 704 -6.24 -8.64 -19.67
N SER A 705 -4.95 -8.98 -19.60
CA SER A 705 -4.16 -9.24 -20.80
C SER A 705 -4.65 -10.47 -21.53
N ALA A 706 -4.99 -11.55 -20.82
CA ALA A 706 -5.56 -12.74 -21.41
C ALA A 706 -6.83 -12.40 -22.21
N ILE A 707 -7.73 -11.59 -21.63
CA ILE A 707 -8.96 -11.15 -22.31
C ILE A 707 -8.63 -10.19 -23.47
N GLY A 708 -7.70 -9.25 -23.28
CA GLY A 708 -7.26 -8.32 -24.31
C GLY A 708 -6.64 -9.02 -25.50
N ILE A 709 -5.76 -9.96 -25.27
CA ILE A 709 -5.14 -10.82 -26.28
C ILE A 709 -6.20 -11.66 -26.98
N ALA A 710 -7.04 -12.38 -26.22
CA ALA A 710 -8.10 -13.23 -26.79
C ALA A 710 -9.07 -12.42 -27.66
N SER A 711 -9.54 -11.27 -27.19
CA SER A 711 -10.44 -10.38 -27.93
C SER A 711 -9.79 -9.84 -29.22
N THR A 712 -8.51 -9.45 -29.13
CA THR A 712 -7.76 -8.94 -30.30
C THR A 712 -7.56 -10.03 -31.34
N PHE A 713 -7.23 -11.26 -30.92
CA PHE A 713 -7.09 -12.39 -31.85
C PHE A 713 -8.41 -12.81 -32.48
N LEU A 714 -9.49 -12.92 -31.70
CA LEU A 714 -10.82 -13.24 -32.24
C LEU A 714 -11.28 -12.24 -33.29
N MET A 715 -11.07 -10.94 -33.04
CA MET A 715 -11.44 -9.89 -33.98
C MET A 715 -10.50 -9.82 -35.19
N SER A 716 -9.18 -10.00 -35.00
CA SER A 716 -8.21 -9.92 -36.10
C SER A 716 -8.36 -11.08 -37.09
N THR A 717 -8.64 -12.30 -36.61
CA THR A 717 -8.86 -13.46 -37.48
C THR A 717 -10.19 -13.36 -38.25
N GLY A 718 -11.23 -12.80 -37.63
CA GLY A 718 -12.51 -12.56 -38.30
C GLY A 718 -12.41 -11.63 -39.51
N GLY A 719 -11.58 -10.58 -39.42
CA GLY A 719 -11.34 -9.60 -40.49
C GLY A 719 -10.45 -10.13 -41.66
N ARG A 720 -9.72 -11.20 -41.44
CA ARG A 720 -8.75 -11.76 -42.42
C ARG A 720 -9.30 -12.98 -43.23
N ARG A 721 -10.59 -13.30 -43.08
CA ARG A 721 -11.17 -14.47 -43.76
C ARG A 721 -10.95 -14.46 -45.28
N SER A 722 -11.08 -13.29 -45.94
CA SER A 722 -10.82 -13.13 -47.36
C SER A 722 -9.33 -13.27 -47.74
N GLU A 723 -8.42 -12.74 -46.94
CA GLU A 723 -6.97 -12.86 -47.15
C GLU A 723 -6.53 -14.32 -46.96
N LEU A 724 -7.02 -14.99 -45.91
CA LEU A 724 -6.71 -16.38 -45.61
C LEU A 724 -7.33 -17.32 -46.66
N ALA A 725 -8.52 -16.98 -47.16
CA ALA A 725 -9.15 -17.72 -48.26
C ALA A 725 -8.35 -17.57 -49.57
N LEU A 726 -7.85 -16.38 -49.89
CA LEU A 726 -6.98 -16.12 -51.05
C LEU A 726 -5.68 -16.95 -50.94
N LEU A 727 -5.04 -16.97 -49.76
CA LEU A 727 -3.85 -17.78 -49.53
C LEU A 727 -4.15 -19.27 -49.69
N HIS A 728 -5.34 -19.72 -49.27
CA HIS A 728 -5.76 -21.10 -49.49
C HIS A 728 -6.00 -21.40 -50.95
N MET A 729 -6.61 -20.48 -51.71
CA MET A 729 -6.81 -20.61 -53.16
C MET A 729 -5.50 -20.56 -53.95
N THR A 730 -4.46 -19.87 -53.46
CA THR A 730 -3.11 -19.90 -54.06
C THR A 730 -2.27 -21.12 -53.70
N GLY A 731 -2.87 -22.13 -52.99
CA GLY A 731 -2.25 -23.42 -52.72
C GLY A 731 -1.63 -23.56 -51.32
N ALA A 732 -1.81 -22.59 -50.43
CA ALA A 732 -1.34 -22.73 -49.08
C ALA A 732 -2.17 -23.74 -48.29
N ILE A 733 -1.52 -24.72 -47.65
CA ILE A 733 -2.19 -25.71 -46.80
C ILE A 733 -2.53 -25.08 -45.42
N ARG A 734 -3.58 -25.60 -44.76
CA ARG A 734 -4.06 -25.12 -43.46
C ARG A 734 -2.95 -24.99 -42.43
N ARG A 735 -2.00 -25.92 -42.38
CA ARG A 735 -0.86 -25.93 -41.45
C ARG A 735 0.06 -24.73 -41.69
N GLN A 736 0.31 -24.31 -42.92
CA GLN A 736 1.11 -23.13 -43.27
C GLN A 736 0.42 -21.84 -42.85
N ILE A 737 -0.90 -21.77 -43.06
CA ILE A 737 -1.69 -20.59 -42.62
C ILE A 737 -1.65 -20.43 -41.10
N VAL A 738 -1.88 -21.53 -40.36
CA VAL A 738 -1.80 -21.53 -38.89
C VAL A 738 -0.38 -21.12 -38.43
N TRP A 739 0.65 -21.65 -39.09
CA TRP A 739 2.04 -21.33 -38.75
C TRP A 739 2.38 -19.84 -38.99
N ILE A 740 1.90 -19.26 -40.09
CA ILE A 740 2.09 -17.80 -40.36
C ILE A 740 1.43 -16.94 -39.27
N VAL A 741 0.19 -17.29 -38.89
CA VAL A 741 -0.53 -16.54 -37.82
C VAL A 741 0.16 -16.73 -36.49
N ALA A 742 0.63 -17.90 -36.15
CA ALA A 742 1.35 -18.18 -34.92
C ALA A 742 2.70 -17.42 -34.86
N ALA A 743 3.45 -17.44 -35.97
CA ALA A 743 4.70 -16.70 -36.07
C ALA A 743 4.50 -15.17 -35.96
N GLU A 744 3.43 -14.63 -36.61
CA GLU A 744 3.07 -13.22 -36.47
C GLU A 744 2.79 -12.87 -35.01
N SER A 745 2.00 -13.69 -34.32
CA SER A 745 1.67 -13.50 -32.91
C SER A 745 2.90 -13.55 -32.01
N LEU A 746 3.79 -14.53 -32.24
CA LEU A 746 5.04 -14.67 -31.48
C LEU A 746 5.95 -13.45 -31.64
N VAL A 747 6.11 -12.95 -32.88
CA VAL A 747 6.93 -11.75 -33.14
C VAL A 747 6.32 -10.52 -32.47
N LEU A 748 5.01 -10.34 -32.51
CA LEU A 748 4.35 -9.21 -31.85
C LEU A 748 4.48 -9.29 -30.32
N THR A 749 4.36 -10.47 -29.74
CA THR A 749 4.58 -10.70 -28.29
C THR A 749 6.04 -10.39 -27.92
N LEU A 750 7.00 -10.87 -28.70
CA LEU A 750 8.42 -10.59 -28.48
C LEU A 750 8.73 -9.09 -28.54
N ILE A 751 8.15 -8.38 -29.50
CA ILE A 751 8.27 -6.92 -29.59
C ILE A 751 7.65 -6.25 -28.36
N GLY A 752 6.50 -6.72 -27.88
CA GLY A 752 5.87 -6.25 -26.64
C GLY A 752 6.79 -6.42 -25.43
N ILE A 753 7.41 -7.60 -25.29
CA ILE A 753 8.38 -7.89 -24.21
C ILE A 753 9.62 -6.99 -24.31
N VAL A 754 10.18 -6.79 -25.50
CA VAL A 754 11.32 -5.90 -25.69
C VAL A 754 10.99 -4.44 -25.30
N LEU A 755 9.82 -3.95 -25.70
CA LEU A 755 9.37 -2.61 -25.32
C LEU A 755 9.13 -2.51 -23.79
N SER A 756 8.57 -3.55 -23.17
CA SER A 756 8.42 -3.63 -21.72
C SER A 756 9.77 -3.60 -21.00
N ALA A 757 10.75 -4.37 -21.51
CA ALA A 757 12.10 -4.39 -20.94
C ALA A 757 12.78 -3.01 -21.02
N VAL A 758 12.54 -2.23 -22.08
CA VAL A 758 13.05 -0.87 -22.19
C VAL A 758 12.39 0.05 -21.15
N VAL A 759 11.07 -0.01 -21.00
CA VAL A 759 10.35 0.80 -20.00
C VAL A 759 10.82 0.43 -18.58
N SER A 760 10.84 -0.86 -18.24
CA SER A 760 11.29 -1.32 -16.92
C SER A 760 12.77 -1.00 -16.66
N GLY A 761 13.61 -1.10 -17.70
CA GLY A 761 15.02 -0.72 -17.60
C GLY A 761 15.23 0.78 -17.31
N LEU A 762 14.39 1.65 -17.86
CA LEU A 762 14.41 3.08 -17.54
C LEU A 762 14.01 3.34 -16.10
N VAL A 763 12.95 2.68 -15.62
CA VAL A 763 12.46 2.81 -14.23
C VAL A 763 13.52 2.30 -13.23
N LEU A 764 14.02 1.08 -13.44
CA LEU A 764 15.03 0.49 -12.57
C LEU A 764 16.36 1.26 -12.63
N GLY A 765 16.71 1.81 -13.80
CA GLY A 765 17.90 2.67 -13.95
C GLY A 765 17.75 3.98 -13.16
N ALA A 766 16.58 4.61 -13.16
CA ALA A 766 16.33 5.81 -12.37
C ALA A 766 16.35 5.50 -10.86
N LEU A 767 15.73 4.39 -10.45
CA LEU A 767 15.77 3.91 -9.07
C LEU A 767 17.21 3.62 -8.62
N TYR A 768 18.00 2.98 -9.47
CA TYR A 768 19.42 2.72 -9.20
C TYR A 768 20.20 4.02 -8.96
N VAL A 769 19.99 5.05 -9.80
CA VAL A 769 20.65 6.35 -9.63
C VAL A 769 20.21 7.02 -8.32
N ALA A 770 18.91 6.99 -8.01
CA ALA A 770 18.39 7.53 -6.75
C ALA A 770 19.02 6.83 -5.53
N LEU A 771 19.08 5.49 -5.54
CA LEU A 771 19.58 4.69 -4.43
C LEU A 771 21.10 4.78 -4.28
N THR A 772 21.87 4.79 -5.39
CA THR A 772 23.34 4.86 -5.32
C THR A 772 23.85 6.21 -4.84
N GLY A 773 23.10 7.28 -5.08
CA GLY A 773 23.39 8.61 -4.51
C GLY A 773 23.36 8.61 -2.99
N GLU A 774 22.57 7.74 -2.37
CA GLU A 774 22.39 7.67 -0.92
C GLU A 774 23.15 6.53 -0.24
N ILE A 775 23.26 5.34 -0.85
CA ILE A 775 23.77 4.11 -0.20
C ILE A 775 25.14 3.69 -0.72
N GLY A 776 25.59 4.24 -1.84
CA GLY A 776 26.91 3.98 -2.44
C GLY A 776 27.00 2.73 -3.32
N SER A 777 26.35 1.61 -3.01
CA SER A 777 26.32 0.41 -3.85
C SER A 777 25.02 -0.35 -3.67
N VAL A 778 24.25 -0.48 -4.73
CA VAL A 778 22.97 -1.22 -4.77
C VAL A 778 23.01 -2.26 -5.87
N SER A 779 22.51 -3.45 -5.62
CA SER A 779 22.30 -4.46 -6.67
C SER A 779 20.90 -4.33 -7.25
N ILE A 780 20.81 -4.16 -8.58
CA ILE A 780 19.51 -4.24 -9.27
C ILE A 780 19.05 -5.70 -9.30
N ILE A 781 17.85 -5.95 -8.80
CA ILE A 781 17.22 -7.26 -8.91
C ILE A 781 16.28 -7.24 -10.11
N LEU A 782 16.56 -8.08 -11.09
CA LEU A 782 15.69 -8.25 -12.26
C LEU A 782 14.64 -9.32 -11.93
N PRO A 783 13.36 -9.05 -12.09
CA PRO A 783 12.32 -10.06 -11.91
C PRO A 783 12.36 -11.03 -13.09
N TRP A 784 12.70 -12.29 -12.84
CA TRP A 784 12.79 -13.37 -13.84
C TRP A 784 11.48 -14.14 -13.95
#